data_14ab2ad6df640ebd3ca5976e8265ee09
#
_entry.id   14ab2ad6df640ebd3ca5976e8265ee09
#
_cell.length_a   1.000
_cell.length_b   1.000
_cell.length_c   1.000
_cell.angle_alpha   90.00
_cell.angle_beta   90.00
_cell.angle_gamma   90.00
#
_symmetry.space_group_name_H-M   'P 1'
#
loop_
_entity.id
_entity.type
_entity.pdbx_description
1 polymer ?
#
loop_
_entity_poly.entity_id
_entity_poly.type
_entity_poly.pdbx_seq_one_letter_code
_entity_poly.pdbx_strand_id
1 'polypeptide(L)'
;MSIDMSQFHQTFFEESFEGLDIMETELLNLNPGNVDLEVINTIFRAAHSIKGGSGTFGFTAVSSFTHIMETLLDSMRDGSFSVTQQAIDLLLKSVDCLRDMLKAVRDGSELDAADVTSLQDALEGLLNSDNTIVTQASHPADTEEQEHVTSWRIRFIPDETLYATGNDPLRMFKALQELGTVSAEADLSRLPEFTQYTPEKTFISWTITLTGDTSESAINEVFEWVDDECELDIAPLSGIEADFFTQSTLQDGNPANIQTSPSGSAVAAGPTNRAAKSSSESTSIRVNIDKVDEIINLVGELVITQSMLGQIGEECENDIAMTTQRLEKLREGLAQLERNTRELQESVMRIRMLPISFAFNRVPRIVHDLSTKLDKQVELVISGENTELDKTVLEKIGDPLVHLVRNSLDHGIETPDVRIEAGKQPTGKLFMNAYHKGGNIIIEIADDGAGLNKERIRAKAIENGLIAEEDTLSDTQLYDLIFNPGFSTAQVVSDVSGRGVGMDVVRRNIRELGGNIQVESTPGIGSKFSISLPLTLAILDGQLVTVGKETYIVPLVSIIESLQIKAENINTLAHKGELYKLRNEYIPIIRMHEIFGIPTQHTELENGLLVVVEGDGKRVGLLVDELQAQQQVVIKSLEVNYKRVNGLSGATILGNGTVAMILDVSGVIDTFQGGNPGKTKSNSQKKIDTAAA
;
A
#
# COMPACT_ATOMS: atom_id res chain seq x y z
N MET A 1 36.57 8.73 0.77
CA MET A 1 35.12 8.71 1.05
C MET A 1 34.61 7.36 0.59
N SER A 2 34.22 6.47 1.47
CA SER A 2 33.52 5.25 1.08
C SER A 2 32.11 5.67 0.70
N ILE A 3 31.75 5.49 -0.56
CA ILE A 3 30.39 5.68 -1.04
C ILE A 3 29.52 4.66 -0.28
N ASP A 4 28.47 5.13 0.36
CA ASP A 4 27.55 4.27 1.10
C ASP A 4 26.71 3.48 0.09
N MET A 5 27.13 2.26 -0.22
CA MET A 5 26.46 1.36 -1.17
C MET A 5 25.04 1.00 -0.73
N SER A 6 24.68 1.19 0.54
CA SER A 6 23.36 0.85 1.07
C SER A 6 22.24 1.69 0.47
N GLN A 7 22.50 2.95 0.12
CA GLN A 7 21.54 3.86 -0.49
C GLN A 7 21.20 3.44 -1.93
N PHE A 8 22.21 2.96 -2.68
CA PHE A 8 22.01 2.47 -4.04
C PHE A 8 21.25 1.14 -4.08
N HIS A 9 21.49 0.25 -3.11
CA HIS A 9 20.70 -0.98 -2.98
C HIS A 9 19.21 -0.67 -2.74
N GLN A 10 18.90 0.33 -1.91
CA GLN A 10 17.52 0.69 -1.64
C GLN A 10 16.81 1.21 -2.88
N THR A 11 17.45 2.11 -3.65
CA THR A 11 16.91 2.63 -4.91
C THR A 11 16.69 1.50 -5.92
N PHE A 12 17.65 0.59 -6.06
CA PHE A 12 17.50 -0.58 -6.93
C PHE A 12 16.28 -1.44 -6.55
N PHE A 13 16.08 -1.73 -5.26
CA PHE A 13 14.91 -2.50 -4.84
C PHE A 13 13.59 -1.74 -5.11
N GLU A 14 13.54 -0.44 -4.83
CA GLU A 14 12.35 0.39 -5.11
C GLU A 14 12.01 0.38 -6.61
N GLU A 15 12.98 0.64 -7.48
CA GLU A 15 12.81 0.61 -8.94
C GLU A 15 12.46 -0.78 -9.48
N SER A 16 13.07 -1.83 -8.91
CA SER A 16 12.77 -3.21 -9.30
C SER A 16 11.35 -3.62 -8.92
N PHE A 17 10.85 -3.25 -7.74
CA PHE A 17 9.47 -3.54 -7.36
C PHE A 17 8.46 -2.77 -8.20
N GLU A 18 8.75 -1.51 -8.54
CA GLU A 18 7.93 -0.71 -9.47
C GLU A 18 7.90 -1.36 -10.87
N GLY A 19 9.06 -1.80 -11.37
CA GLY A 19 9.16 -2.55 -12.62
C GLY A 19 8.34 -3.84 -12.61
N LEU A 20 8.35 -4.60 -11.52
CA LEU A 20 7.51 -5.80 -11.38
C LEU A 20 6.01 -5.49 -11.36
N ASP A 21 5.59 -4.37 -10.76
CA ASP A 21 4.19 -3.95 -10.75
C ASP A 21 3.73 -3.55 -12.17
N ILE A 22 4.60 -2.90 -12.96
CA ILE A 22 4.36 -2.60 -14.39
C ILE A 22 4.25 -3.91 -15.18
N MET A 23 5.20 -4.84 -15.03
CA MET A 23 5.17 -6.13 -15.73
C MET A 23 3.87 -6.90 -15.43
N GLU A 24 3.45 -6.96 -14.17
CA GLU A 24 2.21 -7.64 -13.75
C GLU A 24 0.99 -6.99 -14.41
N THR A 25 0.90 -5.67 -14.41
CA THR A 25 -0.21 -4.92 -14.99
C THR A 25 -0.31 -5.15 -16.50
N GLU A 26 0.81 -5.05 -17.20
CA GLU A 26 0.84 -5.19 -18.65
C GLU A 26 0.63 -6.64 -19.10
N LEU A 27 1.13 -7.64 -18.34
CA LEU A 27 0.84 -9.06 -18.60
C LEU A 27 -0.66 -9.39 -18.46
N LEU A 28 -1.36 -8.77 -17.51
CA LEU A 28 -2.81 -8.94 -17.33
C LEU A 28 -3.63 -8.29 -18.45
N ASN A 29 -3.09 -7.27 -19.12
CA ASN A 29 -3.70 -6.60 -20.28
C ASN A 29 -3.45 -7.32 -21.60
N LEU A 30 -2.48 -8.25 -21.64
CA LEU A 30 -2.14 -9.03 -22.85
C LEU A 30 -3.27 -10.03 -23.20
N ASN A 31 -3.79 -9.91 -24.42
CA ASN A 31 -4.76 -10.85 -24.97
C ASN A 31 -4.14 -11.75 -26.04
N PRO A 32 -4.24 -13.09 -25.95
CA PRO A 32 -3.64 -14.02 -26.92
C PRO A 32 -4.11 -13.84 -28.37
N GLY A 33 -5.20 -13.14 -28.59
CA GLY A 33 -5.77 -12.93 -29.94
C GLY A 33 -5.49 -11.57 -30.58
N ASN A 34 -4.99 -10.61 -29.80
CA ASN A 34 -4.67 -9.26 -30.28
C ASN A 34 -3.50 -8.69 -29.47
N VAL A 35 -2.30 -9.08 -29.89
CA VAL A 35 -1.06 -8.75 -29.19
C VAL A 35 -0.61 -7.35 -29.58
N ASP A 36 -0.52 -6.45 -28.58
CA ASP A 36 0.09 -5.14 -28.72
C ASP A 36 1.60 -5.26 -28.45
N LEU A 37 2.41 -4.99 -29.46
CA LEU A 37 3.87 -5.05 -29.34
C LEU A 37 4.43 -4.01 -28.38
N GLU A 38 3.76 -2.89 -28.19
CA GLU A 38 4.21 -1.85 -27.25
C GLU A 38 4.07 -2.31 -25.80
N VAL A 39 3.04 -3.10 -25.50
CA VAL A 39 2.85 -3.77 -24.20
C VAL A 39 3.99 -4.75 -23.92
N ILE A 40 4.33 -5.59 -24.91
CA ILE A 40 5.46 -6.53 -24.76
C ILE A 40 6.78 -5.77 -24.55
N ASN A 41 7.02 -4.70 -25.30
CA ASN A 41 8.20 -3.86 -25.12
C ASN A 41 8.29 -3.25 -23.72
N THR A 42 7.17 -2.83 -23.14
CA THR A 42 7.13 -2.29 -21.79
C THR A 42 7.50 -3.34 -20.75
N ILE A 43 6.96 -4.56 -20.89
CA ILE A 43 7.29 -5.70 -20.02
C ILE A 43 8.77 -6.06 -20.15
N PHE A 44 9.28 -6.13 -21.40
CA PHE A 44 10.67 -6.43 -21.70
C PHE A 44 11.62 -5.42 -21.05
N ARG A 45 11.37 -4.10 -21.21
CA ARG A 45 12.20 -3.04 -20.60
C ARG A 45 12.25 -3.16 -19.09
N ALA A 46 11.13 -3.45 -18.42
CA ALA A 46 11.11 -3.64 -16.98
C ALA A 46 11.94 -4.87 -16.55
N ALA A 47 11.81 -6.01 -17.24
CA ALA A 47 12.62 -7.19 -17.00
C ALA A 47 14.11 -6.90 -17.20
N HIS A 48 14.44 -6.23 -18.30
CA HIS A 48 15.80 -5.84 -18.65
C HIS A 48 16.45 -4.96 -17.58
N SER A 49 15.74 -3.94 -17.07
CA SER A 49 16.22 -3.07 -15.98
C SER A 49 16.52 -3.86 -14.70
N ILE A 50 15.65 -4.82 -14.34
CA ILE A 50 15.86 -5.69 -13.18
C ILE A 50 17.08 -6.58 -13.37
N LYS A 51 17.26 -7.20 -14.56
CA LYS A 51 18.44 -8.03 -14.90
C LYS A 51 19.72 -7.24 -14.71
N GLY A 52 19.79 -6.06 -15.30
CA GLY A 52 20.98 -5.23 -15.27
C GLY A 52 21.33 -4.71 -13.90
N GLY A 53 20.36 -4.18 -13.19
CA GLY A 53 20.56 -3.75 -11.80
C GLY A 53 21.02 -4.90 -10.90
N SER A 54 20.38 -6.07 -11.00
CA SER A 54 20.79 -7.27 -10.23
C SER A 54 22.21 -7.72 -10.56
N GLY A 55 22.61 -7.68 -11.83
CA GLY A 55 23.98 -7.98 -12.24
C GLY A 55 25.00 -7.00 -11.65
N THR A 56 24.67 -5.70 -11.64
CA THR A 56 25.53 -4.64 -11.10
C THR A 56 25.76 -4.81 -9.59
N PHE A 57 24.74 -5.24 -8.85
CA PHE A 57 24.81 -5.44 -7.39
C PHE A 57 25.23 -6.86 -6.99
N GLY A 58 25.51 -7.75 -7.95
CA GLY A 58 25.97 -9.11 -7.69
C GLY A 58 24.88 -10.09 -7.25
N PHE A 59 23.60 -9.78 -7.52
CA PHE A 59 22.46 -10.66 -7.23
C PHE A 59 22.28 -11.68 -8.37
N THR A 60 23.29 -12.54 -8.55
CA THR A 60 23.39 -13.48 -9.69
C THR A 60 22.16 -14.35 -9.90
N ALA A 61 21.53 -14.84 -8.83
CA ALA A 61 20.31 -15.67 -8.93
C ALA A 61 19.15 -14.90 -9.57
N VAL A 62 18.93 -13.64 -9.16
CA VAL A 62 17.89 -12.76 -9.73
C VAL A 62 18.21 -12.47 -11.20
N SER A 63 19.46 -12.12 -11.51
CA SER A 63 19.91 -11.83 -12.88
C SER A 63 19.71 -13.02 -13.81
N SER A 64 20.10 -14.24 -13.39
CA SER A 64 19.95 -15.46 -14.21
C SER A 64 18.48 -15.82 -14.45
N PHE A 65 17.62 -15.69 -13.42
CA PHE A 65 16.19 -15.96 -13.56
C PHE A 65 15.53 -14.96 -14.52
N THR A 66 15.84 -13.67 -14.36
CA THR A 66 15.29 -12.60 -15.20
C THR A 66 15.74 -12.76 -16.65
N HIS A 67 16.97 -13.23 -16.89
CA HIS A 67 17.47 -13.49 -18.25
C HIS A 67 16.63 -14.51 -19.03
N ILE A 68 16.19 -15.60 -18.38
CA ILE A 68 15.32 -16.60 -19.03
C ILE A 68 13.96 -15.98 -19.39
N MET A 69 13.39 -15.16 -18.50
CA MET A 69 12.15 -14.43 -18.79
C MET A 69 12.30 -13.48 -19.96
N GLU A 70 13.38 -12.74 -19.99
CA GLU A 70 13.70 -11.79 -21.05
C GLU A 70 13.84 -12.48 -22.39
N THR A 71 14.49 -13.65 -22.47
CA THR A 71 14.60 -14.45 -23.69
C THR A 71 13.22 -14.88 -24.23
N LEU A 72 12.29 -15.23 -23.34
CA LEU A 72 10.92 -15.55 -23.75
C LEU A 72 10.18 -14.32 -24.27
N LEU A 73 10.32 -13.18 -23.58
CA LEU A 73 9.71 -11.90 -23.98
C LEU A 73 10.26 -11.40 -25.31
N ASP A 74 11.56 -11.57 -25.55
CA ASP A 74 12.21 -11.25 -26.82
C ASP A 74 11.66 -12.10 -27.96
N SER A 75 11.53 -13.42 -27.76
CA SER A 75 10.92 -14.34 -28.71
C SER A 75 9.43 -14.01 -28.99
N MET A 76 8.72 -13.42 -28.02
CA MET A 76 7.36 -12.91 -28.24
C MET A 76 7.35 -11.60 -29.02
N ARG A 77 8.34 -10.73 -28.79
CA ARG A 77 8.50 -9.42 -29.44
C ARG A 77 8.85 -9.56 -30.92
N ASP A 78 9.74 -10.45 -31.25
CA ASP A 78 10.17 -10.70 -32.63
C ASP A 78 9.19 -11.59 -33.42
N GLY A 79 8.17 -12.14 -32.73
CA GLY A 79 7.11 -12.98 -33.32
C GLY A 79 7.54 -14.43 -33.59
N SER A 80 8.70 -14.85 -33.08
CA SER A 80 9.17 -16.24 -33.16
C SER A 80 8.39 -17.16 -32.18
N PHE A 81 7.81 -16.58 -31.14
CA PHE A 81 6.95 -17.25 -30.19
C PHE A 81 5.54 -16.62 -30.14
N SER A 82 4.49 -17.45 -30.29
CA SER A 82 3.11 -16.97 -30.21
C SER A 82 2.67 -16.72 -28.77
N VAL A 83 2.10 -15.55 -28.48
CA VAL A 83 1.57 -15.24 -27.15
C VAL A 83 0.37 -16.13 -26.86
N THR A 84 0.52 -17.04 -25.92
CA THR A 84 -0.52 -17.97 -25.47
C THR A 84 -0.92 -17.66 -24.01
N GLN A 85 -2.14 -18.05 -23.61
CA GLN A 85 -2.57 -17.91 -22.22
C GLN A 85 -1.63 -18.62 -21.25
N GLN A 86 -1.12 -19.79 -21.63
CA GLN A 86 -0.18 -20.57 -20.82
C GLN A 86 1.13 -19.80 -20.59
N ALA A 87 1.61 -19.07 -21.60
CA ALA A 87 2.83 -18.28 -21.47
C ALA A 87 2.60 -17.06 -20.58
N ILE A 88 1.45 -16.37 -20.71
CA ILE A 88 1.06 -15.26 -19.83
C ILE A 88 0.99 -15.73 -18.37
N ASP A 89 0.31 -16.85 -18.10
CA ASP A 89 0.18 -17.41 -16.74
C ASP A 89 1.55 -17.79 -16.15
N LEU A 90 2.46 -18.31 -16.98
CA LEU A 90 3.81 -18.65 -16.53
C LEU A 90 4.64 -17.41 -16.25
N LEU A 91 4.56 -16.37 -17.10
CA LEU A 91 5.24 -15.09 -16.86
C LEU A 91 4.72 -14.40 -15.60
N LEU A 92 3.40 -14.42 -15.32
CA LEU A 92 2.83 -13.89 -14.08
C LEU A 92 3.40 -14.60 -12.85
N LYS A 93 3.50 -15.94 -12.88
CA LYS A 93 4.14 -16.72 -11.80
C LYS A 93 5.62 -16.39 -11.65
N SER A 94 6.28 -16.08 -12.76
CA SER A 94 7.69 -15.70 -12.77
C SER A 94 7.91 -14.31 -12.17
N VAL A 95 6.99 -13.37 -12.38
CA VAL A 95 6.97 -12.06 -11.71
C VAL A 95 6.83 -12.23 -10.19
N ASP A 96 5.98 -13.15 -9.72
CA ASP A 96 5.88 -13.45 -8.28
C ASP A 96 7.16 -14.01 -7.71
N CYS A 97 7.75 -14.98 -8.41
CA CYS A 97 9.00 -15.59 -8.00
C CYS A 97 10.12 -14.54 -7.91
N LEU A 98 10.24 -13.64 -8.91
CA LEU A 98 11.17 -12.52 -8.89
C LEU A 98 10.91 -11.56 -7.72
N ARG A 99 9.65 -11.28 -7.44
CA ARG A 99 9.26 -10.43 -6.30
C ARG A 99 9.70 -11.03 -4.97
N ASP A 100 9.57 -12.35 -4.81
CA ASP A 100 9.99 -13.05 -3.59
C ASP A 100 11.52 -13.20 -3.53
N MET A 101 12.20 -13.40 -4.68
CA MET A 101 13.66 -13.38 -4.76
C MET A 101 14.23 -12.02 -4.33
N LEU A 102 13.68 -10.91 -4.83
CA LEU A 102 14.12 -9.56 -4.46
C LEU A 102 13.86 -9.25 -2.99
N LYS A 103 12.71 -9.69 -2.42
CA LYS A 103 12.44 -9.58 -0.98
C LYS A 103 13.45 -10.36 -0.16
N ALA A 104 13.73 -11.61 -0.54
CA ALA A 104 14.68 -12.45 0.16
C ALA A 104 16.09 -11.87 0.16
N VAL A 105 16.54 -11.32 -0.98
CA VAL A 105 17.83 -10.62 -1.08
C VAL A 105 17.85 -9.37 -0.22
N ARG A 106 16.77 -8.56 -0.21
CA ARG A 106 16.65 -7.35 0.62
C ARG A 106 16.66 -7.69 2.11
N ASP A 107 15.92 -8.70 2.52
CA ASP A 107 15.69 -9.06 3.92
C ASP A 107 16.75 -10.05 4.44
N GLY A 108 17.66 -10.55 3.57
CA GLY A 108 18.68 -11.53 3.92
C GLY A 108 18.12 -12.90 4.30
N SER A 109 16.94 -13.27 3.80
CA SER A 109 16.27 -14.55 4.03
C SER A 109 16.62 -15.57 2.95
N GLU A 110 16.56 -16.87 3.27
CA GLU A 110 16.74 -17.93 2.29
C GLU A 110 15.44 -18.18 1.51
N LEU A 111 15.54 -18.30 0.18
CA LEU A 111 14.46 -18.70 -0.73
C LEU A 111 14.41 -20.22 -0.87
N ASP A 112 13.22 -20.74 -1.13
CA ASP A 112 13.07 -22.14 -1.54
C ASP A 112 13.57 -22.32 -2.98
N ALA A 113 14.78 -22.85 -3.11
CA ALA A 113 15.42 -23.08 -4.40
C ALA A 113 14.64 -24.04 -5.32
N ALA A 114 13.75 -24.85 -4.77
CA ALA A 114 12.97 -25.81 -5.55
C ALA A 114 11.92 -25.14 -6.43
N ASP A 115 11.24 -24.11 -5.91
CA ASP A 115 10.22 -23.36 -6.66
C ASP A 115 10.85 -22.55 -7.80
N VAL A 116 12.00 -21.93 -7.54
CA VAL A 116 12.75 -21.16 -8.56
C VAL A 116 13.18 -22.07 -9.70
N THR A 117 13.78 -23.23 -9.40
CA THR A 117 14.26 -24.18 -10.43
C THR A 117 13.09 -24.75 -11.25
N SER A 118 11.96 -25.07 -10.60
CA SER A 118 10.79 -25.59 -11.30
C SER A 118 10.21 -24.58 -12.31
N LEU A 119 10.23 -23.30 -11.98
CA LEU A 119 9.78 -22.23 -12.88
C LEU A 119 10.77 -21.98 -14.02
N GLN A 120 12.08 -22.04 -13.74
CA GLN A 120 13.11 -21.96 -14.78
C GLN A 120 12.94 -23.09 -15.80
N ASP A 121 12.82 -24.33 -15.34
CA ASP A 121 12.60 -25.50 -16.19
C ASP A 121 11.32 -25.36 -17.04
N ALA A 122 10.26 -24.76 -16.48
CA ALA A 122 9.02 -24.53 -17.21
C ALA A 122 9.15 -23.45 -18.29
N LEU A 123 9.87 -22.35 -18.01
CA LEU A 123 10.15 -21.31 -19.00
C LEU A 123 11.02 -21.82 -20.15
N GLU A 124 12.10 -22.56 -19.83
CA GLU A 124 12.96 -23.19 -20.82
C GLU A 124 12.20 -24.26 -21.63
N GLY A 125 11.29 -24.99 -20.99
CA GLY A 125 10.41 -25.95 -21.63
C GLY A 125 9.51 -25.33 -22.70
N LEU A 126 8.97 -24.14 -22.44
CA LEU A 126 8.20 -23.39 -23.43
C LEU A 126 9.06 -22.92 -24.60
N LEU A 127 10.25 -22.36 -24.34
CA LEU A 127 11.20 -21.93 -25.37
C LEU A 127 11.63 -23.09 -26.28
N ASN A 128 11.80 -24.29 -25.74
CA ASN A 128 12.22 -25.47 -26.50
C ASN A 128 11.08 -26.17 -27.25
N SER A 129 9.82 -26.00 -26.84
CA SER A 129 8.66 -26.68 -27.43
C SER A 129 8.26 -26.12 -28.79
N ASP A 130 8.48 -24.84 -29.08
CA ASP A 130 8.14 -24.20 -30.35
C ASP A 130 9.25 -24.35 -31.42
N ASN A 131 10.46 -24.64 -30.98
CA ASN A 131 11.59 -24.90 -31.90
C ASN A 131 11.45 -26.22 -32.70
N THR A 132 10.41 -27.03 -32.41
CA THR A 132 10.21 -28.35 -33.10
C THR A 132 9.30 -28.26 -34.33
N ILE A 133 8.70 -27.13 -34.66
CA ILE A 133 7.73 -27.00 -35.76
C ILE A 133 8.36 -26.37 -37.05
N VAL A 134 9.56 -25.79 -36.97
CA VAL A 134 10.18 -25.09 -38.13
C VAL A 134 11.33 -25.88 -38.77
N THR A 135 11.47 -27.17 -38.52
CA THR A 135 12.52 -27.97 -39.17
C THR A 135 11.95 -28.92 -40.25
N GLN A 136 11.34 -28.37 -41.32
CA GLN A 136 11.24 -29.05 -42.60
C GLN A 136 11.20 -28.04 -43.76
N ALA A 137 12.32 -27.40 -44.05
CA ALA A 137 12.65 -26.91 -45.37
C ALA A 137 14.15 -27.04 -45.54
N SER A 138 14.50 -28.10 -46.19
CA SER A 138 15.86 -28.45 -46.62
C SER A 138 16.44 -27.38 -47.56
N HIS A 139 17.53 -26.73 -47.15
CA HIS A 139 18.53 -26.21 -48.11
C HIS A 139 19.92 -26.75 -47.75
N PRO A 140 20.77 -26.98 -48.78
CA PRO A 140 22.02 -27.76 -48.63
C PRO A 140 23.08 -26.93 -47.92
N ALA A 141 23.86 -27.63 -47.12
CA ALA A 141 25.00 -27.14 -46.40
C ALA A 141 25.99 -26.43 -47.32
N ASP A 142 26.13 -25.12 -47.16
CA ASP A 142 27.37 -24.44 -47.47
C ASP A 142 28.13 -24.26 -46.16
N THR A 143 29.22 -24.98 -46.06
CA THR A 143 30.19 -24.86 -44.99
C THR A 143 30.98 -23.58 -45.25
N GLU A 144 30.52 -22.44 -44.74
CA GLU A 144 31.40 -21.28 -44.61
C GLU A 144 32.26 -21.52 -43.37
N GLU A 145 33.56 -21.66 -43.64
CA GLU A 145 34.63 -21.58 -42.65
C GLU A 145 34.50 -20.19 -41.99
N GLN A 146 34.05 -20.14 -40.73
CA GLN A 146 34.12 -18.92 -39.91
C GLN A 146 35.60 -18.60 -39.76
N GLU A 147 36.08 -17.57 -40.47
CA GLU A 147 37.37 -16.94 -40.21
C GLU A 147 37.31 -16.41 -38.76
N HIS A 148 38.15 -16.96 -37.89
CA HIS A 148 38.35 -16.44 -36.52
C HIS A 148 38.87 -15.01 -36.65
N VAL A 149 37.98 -14.04 -36.40
CA VAL A 149 38.33 -12.62 -36.37
C VAL A 149 38.97 -12.32 -35.00
N THR A 150 40.26 -11.99 -35.03
CA THR A 150 41.06 -11.74 -33.82
C THR A 150 41.08 -10.27 -33.39
N SER A 151 40.54 -9.37 -34.17
CA SER A 151 40.52 -7.94 -33.85
C SER A 151 39.29 -7.24 -34.43
N TRP A 152 38.72 -6.35 -33.64
CA TRP A 152 37.51 -5.59 -33.95
C TRP A 152 37.77 -4.09 -33.83
N ARG A 153 37.20 -3.29 -34.73
CA ARG A 153 37.12 -1.83 -34.59
C ARG A 153 35.70 -1.45 -34.25
N ILE A 154 35.55 -0.72 -33.16
CA ILE A 154 34.26 -0.27 -32.61
C ILE A 154 34.28 1.26 -32.63
N ARG A 155 33.41 1.88 -33.39
CA ARG A 155 33.20 3.33 -33.36
C ARG A 155 31.97 3.64 -32.54
N PHE A 156 32.19 4.32 -31.42
CA PHE A 156 31.15 4.66 -30.46
C PHE A 156 30.96 6.17 -30.41
N ILE A 157 29.76 6.64 -30.79
CA ILE A 157 29.39 8.04 -30.85
C ILE A 157 28.15 8.23 -29.96
N PRO A 158 28.29 8.59 -28.67
CA PRO A 158 27.17 8.77 -27.80
C PRO A 158 26.38 10.05 -28.11
N ASP A 159 25.09 10.03 -27.80
CA ASP A 159 24.23 11.20 -27.80
C ASP A 159 24.61 12.17 -26.67
N GLU A 160 24.25 13.44 -26.81
CA GLU A 160 24.54 14.46 -25.80
C GLU A 160 23.95 14.14 -24.42
N THR A 161 22.89 13.34 -24.36
CA THR A 161 22.12 13.00 -23.15
C THR A 161 22.63 11.78 -22.38
N LEU A 162 23.63 11.05 -22.87
CA LEU A 162 24.11 9.79 -22.26
C LEU A 162 24.44 9.90 -20.78
N TYR A 163 25.02 11.01 -20.31
CA TYR A 163 25.30 11.21 -18.88
C TYR A 163 24.05 11.50 -18.05
N ALA A 164 23.01 12.06 -18.66
CA ALA A 164 21.76 12.36 -17.96
C ALA A 164 20.97 11.08 -17.61
N THR A 165 21.15 10.01 -18.40
CA THR A 165 20.57 8.68 -18.17
C THR A 165 21.41 7.83 -17.19
N GLY A 166 22.56 8.38 -16.71
CA GLY A 166 23.45 7.71 -15.76
C GLY A 166 24.43 6.73 -16.39
N ASN A 167 24.54 6.71 -17.71
CA ASN A 167 25.48 5.87 -18.46
C ASN A 167 26.87 6.51 -18.53
N ASP A 168 27.93 5.71 -18.33
CA ASP A 168 29.32 6.14 -18.33
C ASP A 168 30.14 5.27 -19.30
N PRO A 169 30.72 5.86 -20.37
CA PRO A 169 31.58 5.17 -21.34
C PRO A 169 32.69 4.32 -20.71
N LEU A 170 33.22 4.73 -19.56
CA LEU A 170 34.28 3.99 -18.88
C LEU A 170 33.83 2.60 -18.39
N ARG A 171 32.53 2.43 -18.11
CA ARG A 171 31.97 1.11 -17.74
C ARG A 171 31.98 0.17 -18.93
N MET A 172 31.63 0.68 -20.13
CA MET A 172 31.63 -0.09 -21.37
C MET A 172 33.07 -0.50 -21.76
N PHE A 173 34.04 0.42 -21.60
CA PHE A 173 35.44 0.08 -21.84
C PHE A 173 35.96 -0.99 -20.89
N LYS A 174 35.50 -0.96 -19.61
CA LYS A 174 35.86 -1.99 -18.65
C LYS A 174 35.24 -3.35 -19.00
N ALA A 175 33.98 -3.39 -19.45
CA ALA A 175 33.34 -4.61 -19.91
C ALA A 175 34.05 -5.17 -21.17
N LEU A 176 34.42 -4.31 -22.12
CA LEU A 176 35.20 -4.73 -23.27
C LEU A 176 36.58 -5.27 -22.90
N GLN A 177 37.21 -4.79 -21.80
CA GLN A 177 38.47 -5.33 -21.29
C GLN A 177 38.34 -6.77 -20.77
N GLU A 178 37.16 -7.21 -20.41
CA GLU A 178 36.89 -8.60 -20.01
C GLU A 178 36.84 -9.53 -21.20
N LEU A 179 36.52 -8.99 -22.41
CA LEU A 179 36.47 -9.73 -23.68
C LEU A 179 37.79 -9.76 -24.41
N GLY A 180 38.74 -8.82 -24.11
CA GLY A 180 40.04 -8.79 -24.76
C GLY A 180 40.86 -7.54 -24.42
N THR A 181 41.93 -7.34 -25.16
CA THR A 181 42.77 -6.15 -25.01
C THR A 181 42.16 -4.96 -25.72
N VAL A 182 41.85 -3.89 -25.01
CA VAL A 182 41.18 -2.69 -25.50
C VAL A 182 42.19 -1.54 -25.65
N SER A 183 42.14 -0.89 -26.81
CA SER A 183 42.80 0.39 -27.08
C SER A 183 41.73 1.39 -27.52
N ALA A 184 41.56 2.50 -26.85
CA ALA A 184 40.55 3.51 -27.18
C ALA A 184 41.18 4.87 -27.49
N GLU A 185 40.80 5.47 -28.59
CA GLU A 185 41.17 6.81 -29.01
C GLU A 185 39.95 7.72 -28.94
N ALA A 186 40.11 8.86 -28.25
CA ALA A 186 39.03 9.84 -28.12
C ALA A 186 39.07 10.84 -29.30
N ASP A 187 37.92 11.03 -29.93
CA ASP A 187 37.71 12.09 -30.93
C ASP A 187 37.05 13.29 -30.27
N LEU A 188 37.77 14.41 -30.20
CA LEU A 188 37.38 15.66 -29.58
C LEU A 188 36.78 16.67 -30.57
N SER A 189 36.50 16.28 -31.79
CA SER A 189 35.99 17.16 -32.85
C SER A 189 34.62 17.80 -32.54
N ARG A 190 33.85 17.18 -31.69
CA ARG A 190 32.52 17.64 -31.20
C ARG A 190 32.60 18.53 -30.00
N LEU A 191 33.77 18.78 -29.42
CA LEU A 191 33.91 19.57 -28.18
C LEU A 191 33.57 21.06 -28.45
N PRO A 192 32.57 21.65 -27.74
CA PRO A 192 32.26 23.07 -27.91
C PRO A 192 33.33 23.98 -27.29
N GLU A 193 33.26 25.27 -27.59
CA GLU A 193 34.06 26.27 -26.87
C GLU A 193 33.78 26.22 -25.37
N PHE A 194 34.79 26.49 -24.54
CA PHE A 194 34.71 26.38 -23.07
C PHE A 194 33.54 27.16 -22.46
N THR A 195 33.13 28.26 -23.09
CA THR A 195 31.97 29.07 -22.65
C THR A 195 30.60 28.42 -22.92
N GLN A 196 30.55 27.39 -23.77
CA GLN A 196 29.34 26.64 -24.15
C GLN A 196 29.38 25.19 -23.64
N TYR A 197 30.43 24.83 -22.89
CA TYR A 197 30.58 23.48 -22.34
C TYR A 197 29.61 23.28 -21.18
N THR A 198 28.80 22.25 -21.28
CA THR A 198 27.87 21.80 -20.24
C THR A 198 28.36 20.44 -19.73
N PRO A 199 28.76 20.30 -18.45
CA PRO A 199 29.34 19.05 -17.91
C PRO A 199 28.40 17.83 -17.95
N GLU A 200 27.10 18.07 -18.05
CA GLU A 200 26.05 17.04 -18.07
C GLU A 200 25.84 16.46 -19.49
N LYS A 201 26.53 17.00 -20.51
CA LYS A 201 26.41 16.57 -21.91
C LYS A 201 27.66 15.86 -22.39
N THR A 202 27.48 14.84 -23.23
CA THR A 202 28.56 14.07 -23.86
C THR A 202 28.94 14.67 -25.21
N PHE A 203 30.20 15.09 -25.35
CA PHE A 203 30.75 15.66 -26.60
C PHE A 203 31.93 14.88 -27.20
N ILE A 204 32.28 13.77 -26.58
CA ILE A 204 33.42 12.93 -26.96
C ILE A 204 32.90 11.66 -27.64
N SER A 205 33.46 11.34 -28.79
CA SER A 205 33.29 10.06 -29.42
C SER A 205 34.59 9.23 -29.36
N TRP A 206 34.48 7.93 -29.52
CA TRP A 206 35.63 7.02 -29.38
C TRP A 206 35.72 6.06 -30.53
N THR A 207 36.96 5.80 -30.95
CA THR A 207 37.30 4.66 -31.77
C THR A 207 38.05 3.65 -30.93
N ILE A 208 37.46 2.46 -30.75
CA ILE A 208 37.97 1.42 -29.88
C ILE A 208 38.44 0.27 -30.70
N THR A 209 39.66 -0.21 -30.44
CA THR A 209 40.20 -1.44 -31.03
C THR A 209 40.23 -2.52 -29.97
N LEU A 210 39.48 -3.59 -30.19
CA LEU A 210 39.41 -4.76 -29.31
C LEU A 210 40.18 -5.90 -29.98
N THR A 211 41.16 -6.46 -29.29
CA THR A 211 41.96 -7.61 -29.76
C THR A 211 41.72 -8.79 -28.82
N GLY A 212 41.08 -9.83 -29.32
CA GLY A 212 40.72 -11.04 -28.59
C GLY A 212 39.89 -11.97 -29.43
N ASP A 213 39.73 -13.21 -28.98
CA ASP A 213 38.87 -14.20 -29.63
C ASP A 213 37.42 -13.97 -29.15
N THR A 214 36.74 -13.02 -29.82
CA THR A 214 35.44 -12.51 -29.40
C THR A 214 34.52 -12.42 -30.61
N SER A 215 33.22 -12.71 -30.41
CA SER A 215 32.20 -12.58 -31.45
C SER A 215 31.61 -11.16 -31.48
N GLU A 216 31.07 -10.76 -32.63
CA GLU A 216 30.33 -9.50 -32.77
C GLU A 216 29.15 -9.42 -31.84
N SER A 217 28.45 -10.54 -31.56
CA SER A 217 27.36 -10.64 -30.60
C SER A 217 27.79 -10.29 -29.18
N ALA A 218 28.97 -10.76 -28.73
CA ALA A 218 29.49 -10.43 -27.40
C ALA A 218 29.89 -8.96 -27.27
N ILE A 219 30.29 -8.31 -28.36
CA ILE A 219 30.59 -6.88 -28.38
C ILE A 219 29.28 -6.08 -28.33
N ASN A 220 28.27 -6.46 -29.11
CA ASN A 220 26.95 -5.83 -29.10
C ASN A 220 26.31 -5.89 -27.69
N GLU A 221 26.46 -7.01 -26.99
CA GLU A 221 25.94 -7.18 -25.60
C GLU A 221 26.51 -6.12 -24.63
N VAL A 222 27.76 -5.67 -24.82
CA VAL A 222 28.37 -4.61 -24.01
C VAL A 222 27.70 -3.26 -24.25
N PHE A 223 27.21 -2.97 -25.45
CA PHE A 223 26.59 -1.70 -25.82
C PHE A 223 25.06 -1.73 -25.84
N GLU A 224 24.46 -2.88 -25.61
CA GLU A 224 23.00 -3.08 -25.60
C GLU A 224 22.25 -2.06 -24.71
N TRP A 225 22.90 -1.59 -23.63
CA TRP A 225 22.39 -0.60 -22.67
C TRP A 225 22.25 0.82 -23.21
N VAL A 226 22.91 1.13 -24.33
CA VAL A 226 23.02 2.47 -24.90
C VAL A 226 22.72 2.48 -26.40
N ASP A 227 22.13 1.42 -26.91
CA ASP A 227 21.84 1.26 -28.33
C ASP A 227 20.90 2.38 -28.84
N ASP A 228 19.92 2.77 -28.06
CA ASP A 228 19.02 3.89 -28.36
C ASP A 228 19.67 5.28 -28.13
N GLU A 229 20.84 5.37 -27.49
CA GLU A 229 21.51 6.60 -27.05
C GLU A 229 22.89 6.80 -27.70
N CYS A 230 23.22 6.02 -28.72
CA CYS A 230 24.50 6.14 -29.46
C CYS A 230 24.42 5.65 -30.89
N GLU A 231 25.33 6.12 -31.73
CA GLU A 231 25.64 5.48 -33.01
C GLU A 231 26.83 4.54 -32.81
N LEU A 232 26.60 3.25 -33.07
CA LEU A 232 27.59 2.19 -32.91
C LEU A 232 27.89 1.57 -34.27
N ASP A 233 29.18 1.47 -34.64
CA ASP A 233 29.65 0.82 -35.86
C ASP A 233 30.75 -0.17 -35.48
N ILE A 234 30.48 -1.47 -35.69
CA ILE A 234 31.39 -2.59 -35.34
C ILE A 234 31.86 -3.23 -36.64
N ALA A 235 33.16 -3.24 -36.84
CA ALA A 235 33.76 -3.83 -38.05
C ALA A 235 34.94 -4.72 -37.68
N PRO A 236 35.06 -5.93 -38.31
CA PRO A 236 36.22 -6.79 -38.11
C PRO A 236 37.47 -6.17 -38.77
N LEU A 237 38.59 -6.18 -38.06
CA LEU A 237 39.89 -5.77 -38.61
C LEU A 237 40.57 -6.98 -39.23
N SER A 238 40.66 -7.01 -40.55
CA SER A 238 41.44 -8.02 -41.28
C SER A 238 42.95 -7.76 -41.14
N GLY A 239 43.73 -8.83 -40.98
CA GLY A 239 45.13 -8.86 -40.51
C GLY A 239 46.19 -7.96 -41.19
N ILE A 240 45.84 -7.08 -42.12
CA ILE A 240 46.75 -6.12 -42.75
C ILE A 240 46.71 -4.73 -42.09
N GLU A 241 45.62 -4.39 -41.41
CA GLU A 241 45.46 -3.09 -40.71
C GLU A 241 45.89 -3.15 -39.23
N ALA A 242 45.91 -4.34 -38.62
CA ALA A 242 46.27 -4.51 -37.23
C ALA A 242 47.76 -4.19 -36.93
N ASP A 243 48.68 -4.43 -37.87
CA ASP A 243 50.12 -4.16 -37.70
C ASP A 243 50.50 -2.67 -37.78
N PHE A 244 49.64 -1.82 -38.37
CA PHE A 244 49.94 -0.41 -38.53
C PHE A 244 49.70 0.40 -37.26
N PHE A 245 48.74 -0.02 -36.41
CA PHE A 245 48.40 0.66 -35.16
C PHE A 245 49.24 0.22 -33.95
N THR A 246 49.84 -0.96 -34.01
CA THR A 246 50.70 -1.48 -32.92
C THR A 246 52.12 -0.87 -32.91
N GLN A 247 52.56 -0.21 -33.98
CA GLN A 247 53.91 0.38 -34.11
C GLN A 247 53.97 1.88 -33.73
N SER A 248 52.86 2.57 -33.52
CA SER A 248 52.84 4.01 -33.17
C SER A 248 52.97 4.35 -31.68
N THR A 249 52.93 3.39 -30.80
CA THR A 249 52.91 3.62 -29.34
C THR A 249 54.21 3.31 -28.57
N LEU A 250 55.34 3.12 -29.30
CA LEU A 250 56.65 2.91 -28.61
C LEU A 250 57.64 4.00 -28.97
N GLN A 251 57.40 5.26 -28.67
CA GLN A 251 58.45 6.25 -28.44
C GLN A 251 57.99 7.40 -27.54
N ASP A 252 58.79 7.54 -26.45
CA ASP A 252 58.96 8.69 -25.57
C ASP A 252 58.01 8.93 -24.40
N GLY A 253 58.57 8.69 -23.21
CA GLY A 253 58.06 9.24 -21.93
C GLY A 253 58.58 8.53 -20.67
N ASN A 254 59.79 8.79 -20.29
CA ASN A 254 60.47 8.32 -19.09
C ASN A 254 59.64 8.60 -17.79
N PRO A 255 59.43 7.63 -16.92
CA PRO A 255 58.66 7.81 -15.67
C PRO A 255 59.53 8.36 -14.53
N ALA A 256 59.08 9.47 -13.95
CA ALA A 256 59.61 9.96 -12.69
C ALA A 256 59.05 9.13 -11.52
N ASN A 257 59.99 8.50 -10.84
CA ASN A 257 59.89 7.67 -9.66
C ASN A 257 59.41 8.47 -8.43
N ILE A 258 58.29 8.11 -7.82
CA ILE A 258 57.95 8.51 -6.43
C ILE A 258 57.68 7.24 -5.63
N GLN A 259 58.68 6.85 -4.85
CA GLN A 259 58.55 5.87 -3.79
C GLN A 259 57.82 6.48 -2.59
N THR A 260 56.83 5.79 -2.07
CA THR A 260 56.45 5.90 -0.65
C THR A 260 56.21 4.51 -0.09
N SER A 261 57.06 4.20 0.87
CA SER A 261 57.07 2.96 1.65
C SER A 261 55.93 2.91 2.68
N PRO A 262 55.52 1.71 3.10
CA PRO A 262 54.47 1.54 4.09
C PRO A 262 55.05 1.53 5.51
N SER A 263 54.38 2.16 6.46
CA SER A 263 54.60 1.96 7.88
C SER A 263 53.36 1.39 8.53
N GLY A 264 53.49 0.20 9.07
CA GLY A 264 52.47 -0.52 9.78
C GLY A 264 52.25 -0.04 11.21
N SER A 265 51.13 -0.36 11.77
CA SER A 265 50.94 -0.84 13.14
C SER A 265 49.61 -1.49 13.31
N ALA A 266 49.64 -2.77 13.58
CA ALA A 266 48.50 -3.54 14.07
C ALA A 266 48.27 -3.25 15.55
N VAL A 267 47.05 -2.96 15.93
CA VAL A 267 46.57 -3.09 17.31
C VAL A 267 45.28 -3.91 17.28
N ALA A 268 45.37 -5.08 17.91
CA ALA A 268 44.28 -5.96 18.19
C ALA A 268 43.37 -5.38 19.29
N ALA A 269 42.05 -5.37 19.07
CA ALA A 269 41.07 -5.22 20.14
C ALA A 269 39.96 -6.26 19.95
N GLY A 270 39.69 -7.00 21.02
CA GLY A 270 38.82 -8.15 21.09
C GLY A 270 37.31 -7.84 20.99
N PRO A 271 36.45 -8.88 21.00
CA PRO A 271 35.07 -8.76 20.65
C PRO A 271 34.20 -8.23 21.78
N THR A 272 33.58 -7.08 21.59
CA THR A 272 32.49 -6.62 22.44
C THR A 272 31.17 -6.96 21.79
N ASN A 273 30.45 -7.84 22.46
CA ASN A 273 29.08 -8.20 22.27
C ASN A 273 28.19 -6.92 22.28
N ARG A 274 27.63 -6.53 21.16
CA ARG A 274 26.59 -5.50 21.09
C ARG A 274 25.30 -6.14 20.63
N ALA A 275 24.34 -6.15 21.54
CA ALA A 275 22.95 -6.52 21.31
C ALA A 275 22.40 -5.82 20.05
N ALA A 276 21.75 -6.60 19.23
CA ALA A 276 21.00 -6.13 18.06
C ALA A 276 19.92 -5.14 18.50
N LYS A 277 20.11 -3.87 18.18
CA LYS A 277 19.03 -2.90 18.13
C LYS A 277 18.25 -3.17 16.84
N SER A 278 16.98 -3.47 16.99
CA SER A 278 16.02 -3.48 15.91
C SER A 278 16.15 -2.19 15.10
N SER A 279 16.54 -2.29 13.85
CA SER A 279 16.52 -1.20 12.89
C SER A 279 15.07 -0.82 12.66
N SER A 280 14.67 0.35 13.12
CA SER A 280 13.45 1.00 12.65
C SER A 280 13.60 1.21 11.15
N GLU A 281 12.72 0.59 10.37
CA GLU A 281 12.58 0.86 8.94
C GLU A 281 12.43 2.36 8.74
N SER A 282 13.38 3.00 8.10
CA SER A 282 13.26 4.38 7.65
C SER A 282 12.38 4.39 6.40
N THR A 283 11.07 4.51 6.61
CA THR A 283 10.10 4.62 5.53
C THR A 283 10.23 6.02 4.91
N SER A 284 10.92 6.15 3.79
CA SER A 284 10.95 7.40 3.02
C SER A 284 9.69 7.50 2.15
N ILE A 285 9.17 8.71 1.98
CA ILE A 285 8.05 9.02 1.10
C ILE A 285 8.53 10.09 0.14
N ARG A 286 8.42 9.87 -1.17
CA ARG A 286 8.64 10.94 -2.17
C ARG A 286 7.41 11.84 -2.15
N VAL A 287 7.63 13.14 -1.87
CA VAL A 287 6.57 14.14 -1.78
C VAL A 287 6.79 15.17 -2.88
N ASN A 288 5.70 15.57 -3.56
CA ASN A 288 5.76 16.66 -4.52
C ASN A 288 6.13 17.97 -3.80
N ILE A 289 7.04 18.74 -4.38
CA ILE A 289 7.54 20.01 -3.85
C ILE A 289 6.38 20.99 -3.61
N ASP A 290 5.39 21.03 -4.49
CA ASP A 290 4.22 21.89 -4.37
C ASP A 290 3.45 21.69 -3.05
N LYS A 291 3.33 20.42 -2.59
CA LYS A 291 2.69 20.09 -1.29
C LYS A 291 3.50 20.61 -0.10
N VAL A 292 4.83 20.67 -0.23
CA VAL A 292 5.72 21.20 0.81
C VAL A 292 5.63 22.73 0.84
N ASP A 293 5.62 23.37 -0.31
CA ASP A 293 5.50 24.84 -0.43
C ASP A 293 4.16 25.34 0.12
N GLU A 294 3.06 24.61 -0.08
CA GLU A 294 1.77 24.92 0.53
C GLU A 294 1.86 24.95 2.06
N ILE A 295 2.53 23.97 2.68
CA ILE A 295 2.74 23.95 4.12
C ILE A 295 3.60 25.12 4.60
N ILE A 296 4.67 25.45 3.89
CA ILE A 296 5.53 26.58 4.23
C ILE A 296 4.73 27.87 4.25
N ASN A 297 3.85 28.08 3.27
CA ASN A 297 2.97 29.24 3.21
C ASN A 297 1.99 29.30 4.38
N LEU A 298 1.34 28.17 4.73
CA LEU A 298 0.42 28.07 5.88
C LEU A 298 1.13 28.30 7.21
N VAL A 299 2.37 27.82 7.37
CA VAL A 299 3.20 28.13 8.54
C VAL A 299 3.49 29.64 8.62
N GLY A 300 3.74 30.29 7.47
CA GLY A 300 3.92 31.75 7.39
C GLY A 300 2.68 32.51 7.90
N GLU A 301 1.48 32.13 7.46
CA GLU A 301 0.22 32.71 7.92
C GLU A 301 -0.03 32.50 9.43
N LEU A 302 0.32 31.30 9.92
CA LEU A 302 0.22 30.98 11.34
C LEU A 302 1.14 31.87 12.19
N VAL A 303 2.38 32.12 11.74
CA VAL A 303 3.32 33.04 12.41
C VAL A 303 2.80 34.48 12.42
N ILE A 304 2.19 34.95 11.33
CA ILE A 304 1.58 36.28 11.26
C ILE A 304 0.42 36.38 12.26
N THR A 305 -0.45 35.39 12.31
CA THR A 305 -1.59 35.34 13.25
C THR A 305 -1.12 35.29 14.70
N GLN A 306 -0.06 34.49 14.98
CA GLN A 306 0.57 34.45 16.29
C GLN A 306 1.15 35.80 16.72
N SER A 307 1.84 36.50 15.80
CA SER A 307 2.40 37.83 16.06
C SER A 307 1.31 38.85 16.36
N MET A 308 0.18 38.82 15.61
CA MET A 308 -0.97 39.67 15.86
C MET A 308 -1.58 39.41 17.24
N LEU A 309 -1.73 38.15 17.63
CA LEU A 309 -2.22 37.79 18.97
C LEU A 309 -1.26 38.21 20.08
N GLY A 310 0.07 38.08 19.84
CA GLY A 310 1.11 38.57 20.76
C GLY A 310 1.03 40.07 20.99
N GLN A 311 0.85 40.88 19.94
CA GLN A 311 0.68 42.31 20.04
C GLN A 311 -0.58 42.68 20.87
N ILE A 312 -1.70 42.00 20.62
CA ILE A 312 -2.92 42.18 21.43
C ILE A 312 -2.69 41.85 22.89
N GLY A 313 -1.89 40.81 23.18
CA GLY A 313 -1.48 40.39 24.55
C GLY A 313 -0.68 41.49 25.24
N GLU A 314 0.36 42.06 24.58
CA GLU A 314 1.18 43.13 25.13
C GLU A 314 0.36 44.43 25.36
N GLU A 315 -0.57 44.75 24.44
CA GLU A 315 -1.49 45.87 24.64
C GLU A 315 -2.44 45.66 25.85
N CYS A 316 -2.79 44.39 26.18
CA CYS A 316 -3.60 44.07 27.33
C CYS A 316 -2.83 44.14 28.67
N GLU A 317 -1.51 43.86 28.68
CA GLU A 317 -0.69 44.03 29.88
C GLU A 317 -0.49 45.47 30.28
N ASN A 318 -0.45 46.38 29.33
CA ASN A 318 -0.20 47.82 29.57
C ASN A 318 -1.44 48.63 29.95
N ASP A 319 -2.65 48.07 29.82
CA ASP A 319 -3.90 48.79 30.08
C ASP A 319 -4.94 47.87 30.73
N ILE A 320 -5.25 48.10 32.00
CA ILE A 320 -6.10 47.23 32.83
C ILE A 320 -7.58 47.22 32.36
N ALA A 321 -7.97 48.18 31.49
CA ALA A 321 -9.32 48.22 30.93
C ALA A 321 -9.44 47.40 29.64
N MET A 322 -9.93 46.17 29.77
CA MET A 322 -10.26 45.35 28.59
C MET A 322 -11.46 45.96 27.87
N THR A 323 -11.22 46.71 26.78
CA THR A 323 -12.30 47.28 25.99
C THR A 323 -12.95 46.19 25.12
N THR A 324 -14.26 46.29 24.90
CA THR A 324 -15.05 45.35 24.08
C THR A 324 -14.41 45.14 22.73
N GLN A 325 -13.78 46.16 22.15
CA GLN A 325 -13.09 46.13 20.87
C GLN A 325 -11.83 45.26 20.91
N ARG A 326 -11.05 45.22 21.99
CA ARG A 326 -9.88 44.35 22.14
C ARG A 326 -10.29 42.90 22.28
N LEU A 327 -11.38 42.64 23.05
CA LEU A 327 -11.94 41.29 23.17
C LEU A 327 -12.42 40.74 21.81
N GLU A 328 -13.00 41.60 21.01
CA GLU A 328 -13.47 41.24 19.66
C GLU A 328 -12.30 40.91 18.72
N LYS A 329 -11.22 41.73 18.71
CA LYS A 329 -9.98 41.44 17.98
C LYS A 329 -9.31 40.12 18.45
N LEU A 330 -9.28 39.88 19.75
CA LEU A 330 -8.74 38.62 20.29
C LEU A 330 -9.56 37.41 19.80
N ARG A 331 -10.87 37.54 19.78
CA ARG A 331 -11.79 36.50 19.30
C ARG A 331 -11.59 36.24 17.79
N GLU A 332 -11.43 37.30 16.99
CA GLU A 332 -11.12 37.19 15.55
C GLU A 332 -9.77 36.51 15.33
N GLY A 333 -8.73 36.91 16.06
CA GLY A 333 -7.42 36.29 15.97
C GLY A 333 -7.40 34.81 16.36
N LEU A 334 -8.13 34.45 17.43
CA LEU A 334 -8.29 33.04 17.81
C LEU A 334 -9.03 32.23 16.74
N ALA A 335 -10.11 32.78 16.18
CA ALA A 335 -10.84 32.13 15.10
C ALA A 335 -9.99 31.97 13.82
N GLN A 336 -9.11 32.95 13.53
CA GLN A 336 -8.16 32.84 12.42
C GLN A 336 -7.10 31.77 12.70
N LEU A 337 -6.54 31.73 13.91
CA LEU A 337 -5.59 30.72 14.33
C LEU A 337 -6.17 29.29 14.20
N GLU A 338 -7.43 29.14 14.61
CA GLU A 338 -8.13 27.86 14.46
C GLU A 338 -8.27 27.44 13.00
N ARG A 339 -8.64 28.37 12.10
CA ARG A 339 -8.72 28.09 10.65
C ARG A 339 -7.36 27.71 10.08
N ASN A 340 -6.32 28.52 10.30
CA ASN A 340 -4.98 28.27 9.81
C ASN A 340 -4.41 26.94 10.32
N THR A 341 -4.69 26.60 11.58
CA THR A 341 -4.27 25.31 12.15
C THR A 341 -4.97 24.15 11.48
N ARG A 342 -6.26 24.27 11.17
CA ARG A 342 -7.03 23.25 10.44
C ARG A 342 -6.52 23.07 9.01
N GLU A 343 -6.31 24.16 8.29
CA GLU A 343 -5.76 24.15 6.92
C GLU A 343 -4.35 23.53 6.89
N LEU A 344 -3.50 23.90 7.85
CA LEU A 344 -2.17 23.31 8.01
C LEU A 344 -2.26 21.79 8.24
N GLN A 345 -3.18 21.36 9.13
CA GLN A 345 -3.38 19.95 9.38
C GLN A 345 -3.84 19.20 8.12
N GLU A 346 -4.77 19.76 7.36
CA GLU A 346 -5.25 19.17 6.11
C GLU A 346 -4.11 19.08 5.07
N SER A 347 -3.27 20.11 4.97
CA SER A 347 -2.14 20.15 4.04
C SER A 347 -1.05 19.15 4.43
N VAL A 348 -0.72 19.03 5.72
CA VAL A 348 0.20 17.98 6.24
C VAL A 348 -0.34 16.58 5.95
N MET A 349 -1.66 16.37 6.11
CA MET A 349 -2.28 15.08 5.78
C MET A 349 -2.16 14.74 4.30
N ARG A 350 -2.33 15.72 3.41
CA ARG A 350 -2.16 15.54 1.95
C ARG A 350 -0.76 15.07 1.55
N ILE A 351 0.28 15.39 2.32
CA ILE A 351 1.63 14.86 2.09
C ILE A 351 1.68 13.33 2.24
N ARG A 352 0.92 12.79 3.20
CA ARG A 352 0.92 11.35 3.53
C ARG A 352 -0.03 10.53 2.66
N MET A 353 -0.87 11.20 1.87
CA MET A 353 -1.84 10.53 1.01
C MET A 353 -1.17 9.89 -0.21
N LEU A 354 -1.62 8.69 -0.53
CA LEU A 354 -1.21 7.92 -1.70
C LEU A 354 -2.46 7.59 -2.55
N PRO A 355 -2.33 7.46 -3.87
CA PRO A 355 -3.43 7.02 -4.72
C PRO A 355 -3.94 5.63 -4.32
N ILE A 356 -5.26 5.43 -4.37
CA ILE A 356 -5.87 4.14 -4.04
C ILE A 356 -5.51 3.03 -5.04
N SER A 357 -4.97 3.40 -6.21
CA SER A 357 -4.43 2.48 -7.20
C SER A 357 -3.51 1.42 -6.58
N PHE A 358 -2.70 1.77 -5.58
CA PHE A 358 -1.86 0.81 -4.85
C PHE A 358 -2.64 -0.34 -4.20
N ALA A 359 -3.89 -0.11 -3.76
CA ALA A 359 -4.76 -1.17 -3.26
C ALA A 359 -5.49 -1.90 -4.39
N PHE A 360 -5.83 -1.19 -5.46
CA PHE A 360 -6.55 -1.73 -6.60
C PHE A 360 -5.69 -2.60 -7.52
N ASN A 361 -4.39 -2.33 -7.63
CA ASN A 361 -3.45 -3.05 -8.52
C ASN A 361 -3.42 -4.58 -8.32
N ARG A 362 -3.77 -5.06 -7.11
CA ARG A 362 -3.84 -6.50 -6.82
C ARG A 362 -5.13 -7.16 -7.32
N VAL A 363 -6.18 -6.37 -7.57
CA VAL A 363 -7.51 -6.89 -7.88
C VAL A 363 -7.60 -7.52 -9.26
N PRO A 364 -7.04 -6.95 -10.35
CA PRO A 364 -7.08 -7.55 -11.68
C PRO A 364 -6.59 -9.00 -11.68
N ARG A 365 -5.49 -9.26 -10.99
CA ARG A 365 -4.92 -10.60 -10.87
C ARG A 365 -5.85 -11.55 -10.11
N ILE A 366 -6.41 -11.11 -8.98
CA ILE A 366 -7.35 -11.92 -8.20
C ILE A 366 -8.59 -12.27 -9.03
N VAL A 367 -9.09 -11.30 -9.83
CA VAL A 367 -10.21 -11.52 -10.73
C VAL A 367 -9.84 -12.54 -11.79
N HIS A 368 -8.69 -12.42 -12.41
CA HIS A 368 -8.18 -13.36 -13.42
C HIS A 368 -8.06 -14.80 -12.87
N ASP A 369 -7.36 -14.96 -11.74
CA ASP A 369 -7.11 -16.28 -11.13
C ASP A 369 -8.41 -16.96 -10.68
N LEU A 370 -9.31 -16.19 -10.05
CA LEU A 370 -10.59 -16.73 -9.59
C LEU A 370 -11.58 -16.98 -10.75
N SER A 371 -11.59 -16.15 -11.78
CA SER A 371 -12.44 -16.35 -12.97
C SER A 371 -12.09 -17.67 -13.65
N THR A 372 -10.79 -17.92 -13.85
CA THR A 372 -10.29 -19.15 -14.44
C THR A 372 -10.62 -20.36 -13.55
N LYS A 373 -10.41 -20.27 -12.23
CA LYS A 373 -10.66 -21.35 -11.28
C LYS A 373 -12.14 -21.71 -11.16
N LEU A 374 -13.03 -20.72 -11.29
CA LEU A 374 -14.48 -20.87 -11.13
C LEU A 374 -15.23 -21.05 -12.45
N ASP A 375 -14.51 -21.11 -13.58
CA ASP A 375 -15.08 -21.19 -14.94
C ASP A 375 -16.11 -20.07 -15.22
N LYS A 376 -15.75 -18.83 -14.82
CA LYS A 376 -16.57 -17.62 -14.99
C LYS A 376 -15.86 -16.64 -15.93
N GLN A 377 -16.65 -15.91 -16.72
CA GLN A 377 -16.16 -14.81 -17.53
C GLN A 377 -16.49 -13.50 -16.83
N VAL A 378 -15.48 -12.71 -16.46
CA VAL A 378 -15.68 -11.48 -15.71
C VAL A 378 -14.86 -10.34 -16.30
N GLU A 379 -15.54 -9.22 -16.56
CA GLU A 379 -14.92 -7.95 -16.94
C GLU A 379 -14.80 -7.08 -15.69
N LEU A 380 -13.57 -6.64 -15.37
CA LEU A 380 -13.31 -5.72 -14.28
C LEU A 380 -13.27 -4.29 -14.80
N VAL A 381 -14.06 -3.41 -14.19
CA VAL A 381 -14.09 -1.98 -14.51
C VAL A 381 -13.68 -1.20 -13.28
N ILE A 382 -12.51 -0.53 -13.35
CA ILE A 382 -11.98 0.29 -12.25
C ILE A 382 -12.12 1.76 -12.62
N SER A 383 -12.47 2.58 -11.64
CA SER A 383 -12.57 4.03 -11.77
C SER A 383 -12.15 4.72 -10.46
N GLY A 384 -11.67 5.97 -10.57
CA GLY A 384 -11.25 6.74 -9.40
C GLY A 384 -9.92 6.30 -8.78
N GLU A 385 -9.04 5.66 -9.53
CA GLU A 385 -7.73 5.15 -9.09
C GLU A 385 -6.81 6.21 -8.51
N ASN A 386 -6.96 7.47 -8.96
CA ASN A 386 -6.18 8.61 -8.47
C ASN A 386 -6.74 9.21 -7.18
N THR A 387 -7.80 8.61 -6.58
CA THR A 387 -8.34 9.09 -5.31
C THR A 387 -7.30 8.89 -4.21
N GLU A 388 -6.91 9.98 -3.57
CA GLU A 388 -5.87 9.94 -2.52
C GLU A 388 -6.43 9.40 -1.20
N LEU A 389 -5.67 8.51 -0.55
CA LEU A 389 -6.00 7.84 0.71
C LEU A 389 -4.78 7.85 1.65
N ASP A 390 -4.98 8.02 2.96
CA ASP A 390 -3.89 7.93 3.94
C ASP A 390 -3.18 6.57 3.85
N LYS A 391 -1.85 6.59 3.89
CA LYS A 391 -0.99 5.39 3.79
C LYS A 391 -1.40 4.29 4.77
N THR A 392 -1.71 4.62 6.03
CA THR A 392 -2.09 3.64 7.05
C THR A 392 -3.45 3.00 6.75
N VAL A 393 -4.37 3.78 6.19
CA VAL A 393 -5.68 3.28 5.74
C VAL A 393 -5.50 2.38 4.51
N LEU A 394 -4.66 2.81 3.56
CA LEU A 394 -4.34 2.06 2.35
C LEU A 394 -3.77 0.66 2.66
N GLU A 395 -2.84 0.58 3.62
CA GLU A 395 -2.24 -0.68 4.05
C GLU A 395 -3.26 -1.65 4.66
N LYS A 396 -4.27 -1.13 5.38
CA LYS A 396 -5.28 -1.95 6.08
C LYS A 396 -6.53 -2.25 5.26
N ILE A 397 -6.86 -1.42 4.25
CA ILE A 397 -8.09 -1.61 3.45
C ILE A 397 -7.92 -2.69 2.37
N GLY A 398 -6.70 -3.02 1.98
CA GLY A 398 -6.42 -3.99 0.92
C GLY A 398 -7.07 -5.35 1.17
N ASP A 399 -6.91 -5.93 2.35
CA ASP A 399 -7.50 -7.23 2.71
C ASP A 399 -9.05 -7.21 2.69
N PRO A 400 -9.75 -6.22 3.27
CA PRO A 400 -11.19 -6.04 3.10
C PRO A 400 -11.64 -5.99 1.65
N LEU A 401 -10.96 -5.22 0.78
CA LEU A 401 -11.30 -5.11 -0.64
C LEU A 401 -11.17 -6.46 -1.36
N VAL A 402 -10.06 -7.15 -1.17
CA VAL A 402 -9.82 -8.49 -1.72
C VAL A 402 -10.92 -9.47 -1.30
N HIS A 403 -11.36 -9.41 -0.03
CA HIS A 403 -12.42 -10.28 0.46
C HIS A 403 -13.78 -9.98 -0.19
N LEU A 404 -14.13 -8.70 -0.38
CA LEU A 404 -15.36 -8.31 -1.04
C LEU A 404 -15.35 -8.71 -2.52
N VAL A 405 -14.25 -8.47 -3.23
CA VAL A 405 -14.05 -8.91 -4.61
C VAL A 405 -14.22 -10.43 -4.74
N ARG A 406 -13.58 -11.19 -3.85
CA ARG A 406 -13.73 -12.65 -3.81
C ARG A 406 -15.19 -13.07 -3.61
N ASN A 407 -15.91 -12.44 -2.69
CA ASN A 407 -17.31 -12.75 -2.46
C ASN A 407 -18.19 -12.45 -3.69
N SER A 408 -17.94 -11.35 -4.40
CA SER A 408 -18.63 -11.04 -5.65
C SER A 408 -18.37 -12.09 -6.73
N LEU A 409 -17.13 -12.59 -6.82
CA LEU A 409 -16.75 -13.63 -7.77
C LEU A 409 -17.29 -15.02 -7.37
N ASP A 410 -17.15 -15.42 -6.11
CA ASP A 410 -17.55 -16.75 -5.63
C ASP A 410 -19.08 -16.90 -5.64
N HIS A 411 -19.79 -15.90 -5.13
CA HIS A 411 -21.21 -15.99 -4.78
C HIS A 411 -22.11 -15.01 -5.53
N GLY A 412 -21.59 -13.90 -6.04
CA GLY A 412 -22.35 -12.86 -6.74
C GLY A 412 -22.53 -13.20 -8.21
N ILE A 413 -21.47 -13.29 -8.96
CA ILE A 413 -21.48 -13.51 -10.41
C ILE A 413 -21.73 -14.99 -10.72
N GLU A 414 -22.68 -15.27 -11.62
CA GLU A 414 -23.03 -16.62 -12.07
C GLU A 414 -22.09 -17.11 -13.19
N THR A 415 -22.07 -18.42 -13.44
CA THR A 415 -21.39 -19.01 -14.61
C THR A 415 -22.05 -18.55 -15.92
N PRO A 416 -21.33 -18.53 -17.06
CA PRO A 416 -21.85 -18.04 -18.34
C PRO A 416 -23.18 -18.70 -18.76
N ASP A 417 -23.33 -19.99 -18.54
CA ASP A 417 -24.56 -20.73 -18.91
C ASP A 417 -25.78 -20.25 -18.10
N VAL A 418 -25.59 -20.08 -16.77
CA VAL A 418 -26.68 -19.61 -15.87
C VAL A 418 -27.04 -18.15 -16.19
N ARG A 419 -26.05 -17.32 -16.58
CA ARG A 419 -26.32 -15.93 -16.99
C ARG A 419 -27.13 -15.86 -18.26
N ILE A 420 -26.82 -16.68 -19.27
CA ILE A 420 -27.56 -16.75 -20.52
C ILE A 420 -29.00 -17.23 -20.27
N GLU A 421 -29.19 -18.25 -19.40
CA GLU A 421 -30.53 -18.71 -19.00
C GLU A 421 -31.35 -17.61 -18.30
N ALA A 422 -30.70 -16.75 -17.52
CA ALA A 422 -31.30 -15.59 -16.87
C ALA A 422 -31.47 -14.36 -17.80
N GLY A 423 -31.09 -14.47 -19.09
CA GLY A 423 -31.19 -13.39 -20.08
C GLY A 423 -30.10 -12.30 -19.91
N LYS A 424 -29.02 -12.58 -19.22
CA LYS A 424 -27.85 -11.68 -19.04
C LYS A 424 -26.77 -11.97 -20.10
N GLN A 425 -25.80 -11.05 -20.23
CA GLN A 425 -24.59 -11.29 -21.02
C GLN A 425 -23.77 -12.42 -20.40
N PRO A 426 -23.08 -13.26 -21.19
CA PRO A 426 -22.25 -14.36 -20.66
C PRO A 426 -21.14 -13.86 -19.76
N THR A 427 -20.55 -12.71 -20.05
CA THR A 427 -19.54 -12.04 -19.24
C THR A 427 -20.20 -11.20 -18.16
N GLY A 428 -19.86 -11.48 -16.89
CA GLY A 428 -20.27 -10.68 -15.73
C GLY A 428 -19.41 -9.45 -15.60
N LYS A 429 -19.92 -8.41 -14.93
CA LYS A 429 -19.19 -7.17 -14.68
C LYS A 429 -18.97 -6.96 -13.20
N LEU A 430 -17.74 -6.66 -12.84
CA LEU A 430 -17.34 -6.23 -11.51
C LEU A 430 -16.86 -4.78 -11.59
N PHE A 431 -17.51 -3.88 -10.88
CA PHE A 431 -17.18 -2.46 -10.85
C PHE A 431 -16.51 -2.13 -9.54
N MET A 432 -15.39 -1.40 -9.63
CA MET A 432 -14.73 -0.78 -8.49
C MET A 432 -14.61 0.72 -8.73
N ASN A 433 -15.02 1.51 -7.75
CA ASN A 433 -14.99 2.96 -7.87
C ASN A 433 -14.56 3.59 -6.54
N ALA A 434 -13.75 4.64 -6.60
CA ALA A 434 -13.37 5.42 -5.43
C ALA A 434 -13.54 6.92 -5.72
N TYR A 435 -14.07 7.66 -4.74
CA TYR A 435 -14.25 9.10 -4.85
C TYR A 435 -14.41 9.78 -3.50
N HIS A 436 -14.15 11.09 -3.46
CA HIS A 436 -14.37 11.90 -2.27
C HIS A 436 -15.81 12.39 -2.18
N LYS A 437 -16.45 12.26 -1.01
CA LYS A 437 -17.80 12.78 -0.75
C LYS A 437 -17.96 13.21 0.70
N GLY A 438 -18.21 14.51 0.92
CA GLY A 438 -18.58 15.04 2.25
C GLY A 438 -17.51 14.81 3.33
N GLY A 439 -16.21 14.95 3.00
CA GLY A 439 -15.11 14.73 3.95
C GLY A 439 -14.76 13.25 4.18
N ASN A 440 -15.39 12.35 3.42
CA ASN A 440 -15.09 10.93 3.42
C ASN A 440 -14.61 10.47 2.05
N ILE A 441 -13.86 9.37 2.04
CA ILE A 441 -13.58 8.59 0.84
C ILE A 441 -14.64 7.49 0.76
N ILE A 442 -15.30 7.40 -0.38
CA ILE A 442 -16.26 6.33 -0.67
C ILE A 442 -15.58 5.35 -1.63
N ILE A 443 -15.55 4.08 -1.24
CA ILE A 443 -15.10 2.98 -2.10
C ILE A 443 -16.29 2.08 -2.36
N GLU A 444 -16.63 1.88 -3.63
CA GLU A 444 -17.75 1.07 -4.05
C GLU A 444 -17.26 -0.15 -4.81
N ILE A 445 -17.80 -1.32 -4.47
CA ILE A 445 -17.59 -2.58 -5.19
C ILE A 445 -18.98 -3.07 -5.56
N ALA A 446 -19.26 -3.22 -6.86
CA ALA A 446 -20.56 -3.63 -7.35
C ALA A 446 -20.42 -4.74 -8.39
N ASP A 447 -21.30 -5.74 -8.31
CA ASP A 447 -21.42 -6.81 -9.29
C ASP A 447 -22.81 -6.78 -9.97
N ASP A 448 -22.89 -7.30 -11.19
CA ASP A 448 -24.14 -7.50 -11.95
C ASP A 448 -24.67 -8.95 -11.83
N GLY A 449 -24.28 -9.62 -10.74
CA GLY A 449 -24.59 -11.02 -10.48
C GLY A 449 -26.02 -11.30 -10.01
N ALA A 450 -26.23 -12.43 -9.35
CA ALA A 450 -27.55 -12.89 -8.88
C ALA A 450 -28.16 -12.02 -7.77
N GLY A 451 -27.35 -11.19 -7.11
CA GLY A 451 -27.76 -10.45 -5.93
C GLY A 451 -27.90 -11.33 -4.70
N LEU A 452 -28.22 -10.70 -3.56
CA LEU A 452 -28.40 -11.37 -2.28
C LEU A 452 -29.81 -11.94 -2.14
N ASN A 453 -29.91 -13.22 -1.79
CA ASN A 453 -31.19 -13.88 -1.59
C ASN A 453 -31.75 -13.58 -0.19
N LYS A 454 -32.77 -12.73 -0.13
CA LYS A 454 -33.44 -12.28 1.10
C LYS A 454 -34.01 -13.42 1.93
N GLU A 455 -34.65 -14.41 1.26
CA GLU A 455 -35.30 -15.54 1.93
C GLU A 455 -34.26 -16.42 2.62
N ARG A 456 -33.12 -16.67 1.95
CA ARG A 456 -32.02 -17.45 2.50
C ARG A 456 -31.35 -16.74 3.66
N ILE A 457 -31.15 -15.42 3.58
CA ILE A 457 -30.59 -14.61 4.68
C ILE A 457 -31.55 -14.65 5.86
N ARG A 458 -32.85 -14.44 5.64
CA ARG A 458 -33.87 -14.50 6.71
C ARG A 458 -33.91 -15.88 7.39
N ALA A 459 -33.97 -16.96 6.61
CA ALA A 459 -33.97 -18.31 7.16
C ALA A 459 -32.73 -18.58 8.03
N LYS A 460 -31.56 -18.17 7.56
CA LYS A 460 -30.31 -18.32 8.30
C LYS A 460 -30.25 -17.47 9.57
N ALA A 461 -30.82 -16.26 9.52
CA ALA A 461 -30.90 -15.39 10.68
C ALA A 461 -31.83 -15.94 11.78
N ILE A 462 -32.94 -16.60 11.38
CA ILE A 462 -33.84 -17.30 12.30
C ILE A 462 -33.13 -18.52 12.89
N GLU A 463 -32.46 -19.34 12.06
CA GLU A 463 -31.69 -20.51 12.51
C GLU A 463 -30.64 -20.11 13.56
N ASN A 464 -29.93 -19.01 13.35
CA ASN A 464 -28.93 -18.49 14.27
C ASN A 464 -29.52 -17.74 15.47
N GLY A 465 -30.84 -17.59 15.56
CA GLY A 465 -31.52 -16.90 16.67
C GLY A 465 -31.30 -15.38 16.70
N LEU A 466 -30.93 -14.79 15.57
CA LEU A 466 -30.68 -13.33 15.44
C LEU A 466 -32.00 -12.55 15.29
N ILE A 467 -33.02 -13.17 14.70
CA ILE A 467 -34.35 -12.59 14.50
C ILE A 467 -35.44 -13.64 14.82
N ALA A 468 -36.64 -13.19 15.22
CA ALA A 468 -37.81 -14.04 15.33
C ALA A 468 -38.56 -14.16 13.98
N GLU A 469 -39.37 -15.21 13.82
CA GLU A 469 -40.19 -15.39 12.58
C GLU A 469 -41.16 -14.22 12.33
N GLU A 470 -41.62 -13.57 13.39
CA GLU A 470 -42.60 -12.48 13.35
C GLU A 470 -41.96 -11.11 13.08
N ASP A 471 -40.62 -10.99 13.11
CA ASP A 471 -39.94 -9.74 12.91
C ASP A 471 -40.04 -9.26 11.46
N THR A 472 -40.54 -8.01 11.29
CA THR A 472 -40.58 -7.32 10.01
C THR A 472 -39.39 -6.40 9.87
N LEU A 473 -38.36 -6.84 9.16
CA LEU A 473 -37.16 -6.06 8.89
C LEU A 473 -37.26 -5.39 7.50
N SER A 474 -36.72 -4.20 7.38
CA SER A 474 -36.47 -3.59 6.06
C SER A 474 -35.38 -4.37 5.31
N ASP A 475 -35.34 -4.23 3.98
CA ASP A 475 -34.32 -4.88 3.16
C ASP A 475 -32.90 -4.56 3.61
N THR A 476 -32.65 -3.28 3.96
CA THR A 476 -31.35 -2.81 4.46
C THR A 476 -30.98 -3.50 5.78
N GLN A 477 -31.92 -3.59 6.72
CA GLN A 477 -31.69 -4.27 8.00
C GLN A 477 -31.46 -5.77 7.82
N LEU A 478 -32.16 -6.39 6.86
CA LEU A 478 -31.97 -7.80 6.55
C LEU A 478 -30.59 -8.07 5.95
N TYR A 479 -30.15 -7.25 5.00
CA TYR A 479 -28.81 -7.39 4.43
C TYR A 479 -27.69 -7.09 5.42
N ASP A 480 -27.93 -6.19 6.38
CA ASP A 480 -26.95 -5.85 7.41
C ASP A 480 -26.60 -7.06 8.32
N LEU A 481 -27.49 -8.05 8.42
CA LEU A 481 -27.27 -9.29 9.18
C LEU A 481 -26.10 -10.14 8.65
N ILE A 482 -25.72 -9.98 7.37
CA ILE A 482 -24.57 -10.73 6.82
C ILE A 482 -23.25 -10.40 7.49
N PHE A 483 -23.17 -9.23 8.15
CA PHE A 483 -21.99 -8.80 8.86
C PHE A 483 -21.93 -9.26 10.34
N ASN A 484 -22.93 -10.03 10.79
CA ASN A 484 -22.91 -10.54 12.17
C ASN A 484 -21.93 -11.71 12.32
N PRO A 485 -21.24 -11.82 13.46
CA PRO A 485 -20.30 -12.91 13.70
C PRO A 485 -20.92 -14.29 13.47
N GLY A 486 -20.22 -15.13 12.70
CA GLY A 486 -20.69 -16.49 12.39
C GLY A 486 -21.81 -16.58 11.34
N PHE A 487 -22.18 -15.47 10.70
CA PHE A 487 -23.18 -15.46 9.65
C PHE A 487 -22.54 -15.80 8.28
N SER A 488 -22.29 -17.09 8.03
CA SER A 488 -21.87 -17.56 6.71
C SER A 488 -23.01 -18.33 6.05
N THR A 489 -23.36 -17.96 4.81
CA THR A 489 -24.34 -18.69 4.01
C THR A 489 -23.74 -19.88 3.27
N ALA A 490 -22.44 -20.08 3.31
CA ALA A 490 -21.75 -21.21 2.69
C ALA A 490 -21.97 -22.49 3.48
N GLN A 491 -22.37 -23.58 2.78
CA GLN A 491 -22.55 -24.92 3.37
C GLN A 491 -21.22 -25.68 3.58
N VAL A 492 -20.13 -25.21 2.98
CA VAL A 492 -18.81 -25.81 3.07
C VAL A 492 -17.79 -24.71 3.39
N VAL A 493 -17.06 -24.90 4.47
CA VAL A 493 -15.86 -24.10 4.74
C VAL A 493 -14.87 -24.49 3.65
N SER A 494 -14.69 -23.65 2.64
CA SER A 494 -13.68 -23.88 1.61
C SER A 494 -12.30 -23.76 2.25
N ASP A 495 -11.52 -24.83 2.17
CA ASP A 495 -10.15 -24.98 2.70
C ASP A 495 -9.12 -23.97 2.11
N VAL A 496 -9.56 -23.07 1.21
CA VAL A 496 -8.69 -22.12 0.50
C VAL A 496 -8.42 -20.83 1.32
N SER A 497 -9.15 -20.61 2.42
CA SER A 497 -8.95 -19.44 3.30
C SER A 497 -8.57 -19.89 4.70
N GLY A 498 -7.32 -20.30 4.88
CA GLY A 498 -6.76 -20.82 6.15
C GLY A 498 -6.85 -19.87 7.38
N ARG A 499 -7.65 -18.81 7.33
CA ARG A 499 -7.85 -17.85 8.43
C ARG A 499 -9.31 -17.59 8.80
N GLY A 500 -10.31 -18.29 8.21
CA GLY A 500 -11.71 -18.13 8.62
C GLY A 500 -12.22 -16.67 8.55
N VAL A 501 -11.86 -15.93 7.51
CA VAL A 501 -12.24 -14.52 7.35
C VAL A 501 -13.68 -14.44 6.85
N GLY A 502 -14.59 -13.92 7.68
CA GLY A 502 -16.01 -13.68 7.35
C GLY A 502 -16.29 -12.19 7.11
N MET A 503 -17.53 -11.87 6.70
CA MET A 503 -17.98 -10.47 6.50
C MET A 503 -17.94 -9.66 7.81
N ASP A 504 -18.04 -10.31 8.96
CA ASP A 504 -17.86 -9.71 10.29
C ASP A 504 -16.44 -9.15 10.50
N VAL A 505 -15.43 -9.85 9.99
CA VAL A 505 -14.03 -9.37 10.03
C VAL A 505 -13.85 -8.15 9.12
N VAL A 506 -14.45 -8.16 7.93
CA VAL A 506 -14.44 -7.00 7.01
C VAL A 506 -15.02 -5.78 7.70
N ARG A 507 -16.23 -5.90 8.32
CA ARG A 507 -16.87 -4.82 9.04
C ARG A 507 -16.01 -4.31 10.20
N ARG A 508 -15.40 -5.22 10.96
CA ARG A 508 -14.51 -4.87 12.07
C ARG A 508 -13.29 -4.08 11.60
N ASN A 509 -12.60 -4.53 10.54
CA ASN A 509 -11.43 -3.85 10.01
C ASN A 509 -11.79 -2.44 9.50
N ILE A 510 -12.93 -2.28 8.83
CA ILE A 510 -13.40 -0.98 8.36
C ILE A 510 -13.76 -0.06 9.54
N ARG A 511 -14.36 -0.58 10.61
CA ARG A 511 -14.65 0.18 11.83
C ARG A 511 -13.38 0.59 12.59
N GLU A 512 -12.36 -0.26 12.62
CA GLU A 512 -11.07 0.08 13.23
C GLU A 512 -10.37 1.24 12.50
N LEU A 513 -10.71 1.44 11.19
CA LEU A 513 -10.30 2.60 10.39
C LEU A 513 -11.21 3.83 10.59
N GLY A 514 -12.19 3.76 11.49
CA GLY A 514 -13.19 4.82 11.69
C GLY A 514 -14.26 4.89 10.60
N GLY A 515 -14.33 3.87 9.74
CA GLY A 515 -15.24 3.82 8.59
C GLY A 515 -16.52 3.03 8.85
N ASN A 516 -17.38 3.02 7.84
CA ASN A 516 -18.61 2.25 7.80
C ASN A 516 -18.73 1.50 6.46
N ILE A 517 -19.42 0.36 6.48
CA ILE A 517 -19.76 -0.43 5.28
C ILE A 517 -21.27 -0.61 5.20
N GLN A 518 -21.80 -0.43 4.01
CA GLN A 518 -23.21 -0.63 3.67
C GLN A 518 -23.33 -1.57 2.49
N VAL A 519 -24.46 -2.29 2.40
CA VAL A 519 -24.74 -3.18 1.28
C VAL A 519 -26.14 -2.88 0.72
N GLU A 520 -26.21 -2.76 -0.59
CA GLU A 520 -27.42 -2.65 -1.37
C GLU A 520 -27.45 -3.82 -2.35
N SER A 521 -28.58 -4.51 -2.48
CA SER A 521 -28.71 -5.61 -3.41
C SER A 521 -30.12 -5.74 -3.94
N THR A 522 -30.18 -6.09 -5.23
CA THR A 522 -31.45 -6.39 -5.92
C THR A 522 -31.35 -7.79 -6.54
N PRO A 523 -32.17 -8.73 -6.11
CA PRO A 523 -32.17 -10.08 -6.68
C PRO A 523 -32.28 -10.07 -8.21
N GLY A 524 -31.37 -10.79 -8.88
CA GLY A 524 -31.30 -10.89 -10.33
C GLY A 524 -30.60 -9.73 -11.03
N ILE A 525 -30.28 -8.63 -10.34
CA ILE A 525 -29.59 -7.46 -10.90
C ILE A 525 -28.14 -7.39 -10.41
N GLY A 526 -27.90 -7.64 -9.11
CA GLY A 526 -26.56 -7.61 -8.53
C GLY A 526 -26.51 -7.08 -7.11
N SER A 527 -25.29 -6.88 -6.60
CA SER A 527 -25.03 -6.34 -5.26
C SER A 527 -24.00 -5.21 -5.32
N LYS A 528 -24.12 -4.26 -4.39
CA LYS A 528 -23.19 -3.14 -4.23
C LYS A 528 -22.81 -2.98 -2.77
N PHE A 529 -21.51 -3.01 -2.50
CA PHE A 529 -20.92 -2.69 -1.21
C PHE A 529 -20.32 -1.29 -1.27
N SER A 530 -20.69 -0.44 -0.31
CA SER A 530 -20.20 0.93 -0.19
C SER A 530 -19.45 1.09 1.13
N ILE A 531 -18.16 1.34 1.05
CA ILE A 531 -17.29 1.62 2.20
C ILE A 531 -17.10 3.12 2.28
N SER A 532 -17.33 3.70 3.45
CA SER A 532 -17.07 5.11 3.75
C SER A 532 -15.97 5.21 4.79
N LEU A 533 -14.88 5.90 4.45
CA LEU A 533 -13.73 6.12 5.33
C LEU A 533 -13.48 7.61 5.50
N PRO A 534 -13.16 8.11 6.72
CA PRO A 534 -12.83 9.51 6.91
C PRO A 534 -11.50 9.86 6.26
N LEU A 535 -11.42 11.05 5.64
CA LEU A 535 -10.20 11.58 5.01
C LEU A 535 -9.09 11.90 6.01
N THR A 536 -9.47 12.27 7.24
CA THR A 536 -8.53 12.70 8.28
C THR A 536 -8.27 11.60 9.27
N LEU A 537 -7.07 11.58 9.89
CA LEU A 537 -6.85 10.85 11.15
C LEU A 537 -8.00 11.20 12.09
N ALA A 538 -8.60 10.18 12.65
CA ALA A 538 -9.84 10.23 13.42
C ALA A 538 -9.94 11.47 14.33
N ILE A 539 -10.40 12.59 13.77
CA ILE A 539 -10.94 13.70 14.57
C ILE A 539 -12.38 13.33 14.85
N LEU A 540 -12.70 13.23 16.10
CA LEU A 540 -14.02 12.88 16.59
C LEU A 540 -14.69 14.10 17.19
N ASP A 541 -15.88 14.43 16.72
CA ASP A 541 -16.76 15.33 17.43
C ASP A 541 -17.37 14.59 18.62
N GLY A 542 -17.02 14.98 19.82
CA GLY A 542 -17.39 14.28 21.03
C GLY A 542 -18.11 15.17 22.05
N GLN A 543 -19.07 14.58 22.76
CA GLN A 543 -19.66 15.12 23.93
C GLN A 543 -18.86 14.69 25.16
N LEU A 544 -18.26 15.64 25.88
CA LEU A 544 -17.61 15.35 27.14
C LEU A 544 -18.66 15.08 28.22
N VAL A 545 -18.46 13.98 28.94
CA VAL A 545 -19.29 13.56 30.07
C VAL A 545 -18.40 13.22 31.25
N THR A 546 -18.87 13.50 32.45
CA THR A 546 -18.17 13.19 33.70
C THR A 546 -18.82 12.00 34.38
N VAL A 547 -18.01 11.06 34.85
CA VAL A 547 -18.41 9.91 35.66
C VAL A 547 -17.46 9.85 36.88
N GLY A 548 -17.91 10.19 38.04
CA GLY A 548 -17.06 10.34 39.22
C GLY A 548 -16.06 11.49 39.07
N LYS A 549 -14.79 11.15 38.96
CA LYS A 549 -13.70 12.11 38.75
C LYS A 549 -13.12 12.03 37.34
N GLU A 550 -13.58 11.09 36.55
CA GLU A 550 -13.02 10.80 35.21
C GLU A 550 -13.89 11.44 34.13
N THR A 551 -13.23 11.91 33.07
CA THR A 551 -13.88 12.48 31.90
C THR A 551 -13.88 11.47 30.76
N TYR A 552 -15.04 11.24 30.18
CA TYR A 552 -15.25 10.41 29.00
C TYR A 552 -15.77 11.23 27.83
N ILE A 553 -15.56 10.74 26.66
CA ILE A 553 -16.04 11.34 25.42
C ILE A 553 -16.96 10.34 24.73
N VAL A 554 -18.19 10.77 24.53
CA VAL A 554 -19.20 10.02 23.76
C VAL A 554 -19.20 10.57 22.35
N PRO A 555 -18.98 9.74 21.31
CA PRO A 555 -19.07 10.18 19.91
C PRO A 555 -20.45 10.81 19.63
N LEU A 556 -20.48 12.03 19.06
CA LEU A 556 -21.73 12.73 18.75
C LEU A 556 -22.62 11.94 17.78
N VAL A 557 -22.00 11.21 16.85
CA VAL A 557 -22.70 10.35 15.87
C VAL A 557 -23.51 9.23 16.53
N SER A 558 -23.15 8.84 17.75
CA SER A 558 -23.85 7.80 18.51
C SER A 558 -24.93 8.36 19.44
N ILE A 559 -24.97 9.67 19.66
CA ILE A 559 -25.94 10.30 20.60
C ILE A 559 -27.23 10.58 19.87
N ILE A 560 -28.32 10.09 20.41
CA ILE A 560 -29.69 10.41 19.96
C ILE A 560 -30.22 11.65 20.66
N GLU A 561 -30.25 11.61 22.00
CA GLU A 561 -30.68 12.70 22.85
C GLU A 561 -30.09 12.55 24.26
N SER A 562 -30.07 13.66 24.99
CA SER A 562 -29.69 13.68 26.42
C SER A 562 -30.85 14.24 27.23
N LEU A 563 -31.13 13.63 28.37
CA LEU A 563 -32.28 14.02 29.19
C LEU A 563 -32.00 13.83 30.68
N GLN A 564 -32.73 14.57 31.49
CA GLN A 564 -32.75 14.36 32.91
C GLN A 564 -33.70 13.22 33.27
N ILE A 565 -33.27 12.33 34.15
CA ILE A 565 -34.03 11.16 34.50
C ILE A 565 -35.23 11.59 35.36
N LYS A 566 -36.41 11.06 35.03
CA LYS A 566 -37.64 11.21 35.85
C LYS A 566 -37.99 9.86 36.47
N ALA A 567 -38.15 9.82 37.77
CA ALA A 567 -38.47 8.61 38.53
C ALA A 567 -39.70 7.85 38.00
N GLU A 568 -40.72 8.59 37.53
CA GLU A 568 -41.94 8.04 36.96
C GLU A 568 -41.75 7.19 35.71
N ASN A 569 -40.64 7.37 34.99
CA ASN A 569 -40.30 6.65 33.75
C ASN A 569 -39.33 5.48 33.96
N ILE A 570 -38.88 5.24 35.20
CA ILE A 570 -37.99 4.14 35.54
C ILE A 570 -38.81 2.88 35.81
N ASN A 571 -38.49 1.79 35.14
CA ASN A 571 -39.06 0.47 35.39
C ASN A 571 -37.92 -0.51 35.73
N THR A 572 -38.00 -1.12 36.91
CA THR A 572 -37.01 -2.12 37.35
C THR A 572 -37.55 -3.52 37.09
N LEU A 573 -36.89 -4.28 36.24
CA LEU A 573 -37.22 -5.69 36.02
C LEU A 573 -36.46 -6.57 36.99
N ALA A 574 -37.20 -7.41 37.77
CA ALA A 574 -36.55 -8.36 38.66
C ALA A 574 -35.53 -9.23 37.93
N HIS A 575 -34.27 -9.11 38.29
CA HIS A 575 -33.09 -9.81 37.71
C HIS A 575 -32.65 -9.41 36.30
N LYS A 576 -33.21 -8.34 35.67
CA LYS A 576 -32.85 -7.95 34.30
C LYS A 576 -32.34 -6.51 34.14
N GLY A 577 -32.20 -5.74 35.23
CA GLY A 577 -31.71 -4.36 35.18
C GLY A 577 -32.80 -3.31 35.15
N GLU A 578 -32.39 -2.07 34.98
CA GLU A 578 -33.24 -0.87 34.97
C GLU A 578 -33.53 -0.45 33.53
N LEU A 579 -34.80 -0.13 33.28
CA LEU A 579 -35.26 0.35 31.97
C LEU A 579 -35.81 1.77 32.14
N TYR A 580 -35.53 2.63 31.16
CA TYR A 580 -36.15 3.94 31.07
C TYR A 580 -37.19 3.98 29.95
N LYS A 581 -38.37 4.48 30.26
CA LYS A 581 -39.44 4.65 29.27
C LYS A 581 -39.20 5.95 28.49
N LEU A 582 -38.68 5.81 27.28
CA LEU A 582 -38.49 6.92 26.37
C LEU A 582 -39.62 6.93 25.33
N ARG A 583 -40.56 7.89 25.43
CA ARG A 583 -41.75 7.94 24.56
C ARG A 583 -42.57 6.63 24.64
N ASN A 584 -42.46 5.78 23.61
CA ASN A 584 -43.18 4.48 23.52
C ASN A 584 -42.26 3.26 23.62
N GLU A 585 -40.97 3.46 23.83
CA GLU A 585 -39.96 2.41 23.89
C GLU A 585 -39.36 2.33 25.32
N TYR A 586 -38.92 1.11 25.69
CA TYR A 586 -38.16 0.89 26.91
C TYR A 586 -36.72 0.64 26.56
N ILE A 587 -35.82 1.54 26.98
CA ILE A 587 -34.37 1.42 26.74
C ILE A 587 -33.66 1.00 28.05
N PRO A 588 -32.68 0.08 28.00
CA PRO A 588 -31.91 -0.30 29.18
C PRO A 588 -31.01 0.85 29.63
N ILE A 589 -30.91 1.03 30.94
CA ILE A 589 -29.99 1.99 31.57
C ILE A 589 -28.67 1.26 31.87
N ILE A 590 -27.58 1.83 31.39
CA ILE A 590 -26.23 1.37 31.65
C ILE A 590 -25.57 2.35 32.62
N ARG A 591 -25.19 1.86 33.80
CA ARG A 591 -24.47 2.63 34.81
C ARG A 591 -22.99 2.63 34.49
N MET A 592 -22.46 3.73 33.91
CA MET A 592 -21.08 3.84 33.47
C MET A 592 -20.08 3.59 34.61
N HIS A 593 -20.38 4.07 35.82
CA HIS A 593 -19.53 3.85 36.98
C HIS A 593 -19.39 2.36 37.36
N GLU A 594 -20.41 1.54 37.10
CA GLU A 594 -20.34 0.09 37.37
C GLU A 594 -19.50 -0.65 36.32
N ILE A 595 -19.64 -0.29 35.04
CA ILE A 595 -18.88 -0.92 33.97
C ILE A 595 -17.38 -0.68 34.15
N PHE A 596 -16.99 0.56 34.43
CA PHE A 596 -15.58 0.92 34.57
C PHE A 596 -15.04 0.88 35.99
N GLY A 597 -15.88 0.50 36.97
CA GLY A 597 -15.50 0.37 38.40
C GLY A 597 -15.09 1.69 39.04
N ILE A 598 -15.73 2.80 38.66
CA ILE A 598 -15.39 4.15 39.11
C ILE A 598 -16.17 4.49 40.35
N PRO A 599 -15.53 5.00 41.42
CA PRO A 599 -16.25 5.50 42.59
C PRO A 599 -16.97 6.82 42.25
N THR A 600 -18.29 6.83 42.34
CA THR A 600 -19.12 8.03 42.19
C THR A 600 -19.87 8.35 43.45
N GLN A 601 -20.22 9.64 43.65
CA GLN A 601 -21.10 10.11 44.71
C GLN A 601 -22.60 10.07 44.30
N HIS A 602 -22.85 10.00 42.98
CA HIS A 602 -24.18 9.99 42.38
C HIS A 602 -24.61 8.57 42.01
N THR A 603 -25.00 7.78 43.02
CA THR A 603 -25.49 6.41 42.81
C THR A 603 -26.99 6.34 42.53
N GLU A 604 -27.73 7.40 42.87
CA GLU A 604 -29.16 7.49 42.61
C GLU A 604 -29.43 7.98 41.20
N LEU A 605 -30.32 7.31 40.48
CA LEU A 605 -30.67 7.62 39.09
C LEU A 605 -31.21 9.04 38.91
N GLU A 606 -31.92 9.57 39.89
CA GLU A 606 -32.56 10.88 39.83
C GLU A 606 -31.56 12.06 39.81
N ASN A 607 -30.35 11.83 40.29
CA ASN A 607 -29.29 12.82 40.38
C ASN A 607 -28.36 12.84 39.18
N GLY A 608 -28.52 11.88 38.22
CA GLY A 608 -27.71 11.75 37.03
C GLY A 608 -28.44 12.21 35.76
N LEU A 609 -27.67 12.25 34.69
CA LEU A 609 -28.17 12.52 33.35
C LEU A 609 -28.12 11.23 32.51
N LEU A 610 -29.13 11.05 31.67
CA LEU A 610 -29.18 9.93 30.74
C LEU A 610 -28.83 10.41 29.34
N VAL A 611 -27.73 9.90 28.82
CA VAL A 611 -27.32 10.09 27.40
C VAL A 611 -27.80 8.88 26.62
N VAL A 612 -28.80 9.06 25.79
CA VAL A 612 -29.34 8.01 24.94
C VAL A 612 -28.44 7.87 23.72
N VAL A 613 -27.89 6.69 23.57
CA VAL A 613 -26.97 6.37 22.47
C VAL A 613 -27.47 5.17 21.67
N GLU A 614 -27.06 5.10 20.42
CA GLU A 614 -27.33 3.98 19.50
C GLU A 614 -25.99 3.38 19.02
N GLY A 615 -25.86 2.06 19.16
CA GLY A 615 -24.74 1.28 18.64
C GLY A 615 -25.25 -0.05 18.10
N ASP A 616 -24.85 -0.42 16.88
CA ASP A 616 -25.27 -1.65 16.20
C ASP A 616 -26.79 -1.87 16.17
N GLY A 617 -27.56 -0.78 15.96
CA GLY A 617 -29.03 -0.81 15.91
C GLY A 617 -29.70 -1.01 17.27
N LYS A 618 -28.94 -0.99 18.38
CA LYS A 618 -29.47 -1.09 19.74
C LYS A 618 -29.37 0.26 20.43
N ARG A 619 -30.46 0.64 21.13
CA ARG A 619 -30.52 1.87 21.90
C ARG A 619 -30.37 1.58 23.39
N VAL A 620 -29.51 2.37 24.04
CA VAL A 620 -29.28 2.30 25.48
C VAL A 620 -29.15 3.69 26.06
N GLY A 621 -29.41 3.84 27.34
CA GLY A 621 -29.18 5.07 28.09
C GLY A 621 -27.92 4.94 28.94
N LEU A 622 -26.91 5.75 28.69
CA LEU A 622 -25.71 5.84 29.53
C LEU A 622 -25.98 6.79 30.69
N LEU A 623 -25.88 6.29 31.90
CA LEU A 623 -25.97 7.12 33.11
C LEU A 623 -24.64 7.79 33.39
N VAL A 624 -24.62 9.12 33.35
CA VAL A 624 -23.46 9.98 33.61
C VAL A 624 -23.80 11.02 34.71
N ASP A 625 -22.77 11.57 35.36
CA ASP A 625 -22.96 12.54 36.40
C ASP A 625 -23.26 13.94 35.85
N GLU A 626 -22.53 14.36 34.81
CA GLU A 626 -22.62 15.69 34.20
C GLU A 626 -22.29 15.66 32.72
N LEU A 627 -22.96 16.53 31.94
CA LEU A 627 -22.61 16.84 30.54
C LEU A 627 -21.77 18.11 30.51
N GLN A 628 -20.61 18.05 29.89
CA GLN A 628 -19.72 19.18 29.67
C GLN A 628 -19.86 19.74 28.24
N ALA A 629 -18.84 20.46 27.76
CA ALA A 629 -18.84 21.03 26.43
C ALA A 629 -18.68 19.95 25.32
N GLN A 630 -19.17 20.27 24.15
CA GLN A 630 -18.80 19.52 22.93
C GLN A 630 -17.43 19.97 22.46
N GLN A 631 -16.59 19.04 22.08
CA GLN A 631 -15.23 19.33 21.62
C GLN A 631 -14.82 18.37 20.52
N GLN A 632 -14.10 18.88 19.53
CA GLN A 632 -13.35 18.06 18.58
C GLN A 632 -12.09 17.52 19.23
N VAL A 633 -11.86 16.24 19.10
CA VAL A 633 -10.72 15.56 19.73
C VAL A 633 -10.04 14.62 18.77
N VAL A 634 -8.71 14.50 18.90
CA VAL A 634 -7.91 13.56 18.13
C VAL A 634 -7.86 12.24 18.88
N ILE A 635 -8.30 11.17 18.25
CA ILE A 635 -8.24 9.82 18.82
C ILE A 635 -6.79 9.34 18.80
N LYS A 636 -6.29 8.94 19.98
CA LYS A 636 -5.03 8.21 20.14
C LYS A 636 -5.34 6.78 20.53
N SER A 637 -4.85 5.81 19.76
CA SER A 637 -4.99 4.40 20.07
C SER A 637 -4.30 4.07 21.41
N LEU A 638 -5.01 3.34 22.27
CA LEU A 638 -4.44 2.81 23.51
C LEU A 638 -3.57 1.57 23.26
N GLU A 639 -3.80 0.86 22.18
CA GLU A 639 -3.19 -0.45 21.88
C GLU A 639 -1.69 -0.36 21.59
N VAL A 640 -1.19 0.80 21.20
CA VAL A 640 0.26 1.02 20.97
C VAL A 640 1.07 0.84 22.26
N ASN A 641 0.51 1.24 23.41
CA ASN A 641 1.24 1.23 24.68
C ASN A 641 0.53 0.44 25.79
N TYR A 642 -0.74 0.09 25.61
CA TYR A 642 -1.58 -0.54 26.62
C TYR A 642 -2.39 -1.71 26.03
N LYS A 643 -2.92 -2.55 26.89
CA LYS A 643 -3.85 -3.62 26.48
C LYS A 643 -5.21 -3.03 26.12
N ARG A 644 -5.85 -3.62 25.12
CA ARG A 644 -7.23 -3.29 24.74
C ARG A 644 -8.18 -3.34 25.94
N VAL A 645 -8.98 -2.30 26.10
CA VAL A 645 -10.03 -2.20 27.13
C VAL A 645 -11.37 -2.21 26.42
N ASN A 646 -12.21 -3.19 26.73
CA ASN A 646 -13.55 -3.29 26.16
C ASN A 646 -14.39 -2.06 26.53
N GLY A 647 -15.10 -1.50 25.55
CA GLY A 647 -15.90 -0.29 25.71
C GLY A 647 -15.13 1.02 25.55
N LEU A 648 -13.83 0.98 25.23
CA LEU A 648 -13.03 2.15 24.91
C LEU A 648 -12.44 2.01 23.49
N SER A 649 -12.60 3.06 22.67
CA SER A 649 -12.02 3.12 21.31
C SER A 649 -10.66 3.82 21.30
N GLY A 650 -10.33 4.60 22.32
CA GLY A 650 -9.08 5.35 22.41
C GLY A 650 -9.06 6.32 23.58
N ALA A 651 -8.09 7.23 23.57
CA ALA A 651 -7.97 8.33 24.51
C ALA A 651 -7.56 9.60 23.77
N THR A 652 -7.75 10.74 24.41
CA THR A 652 -7.26 12.04 23.95
C THR A 652 -6.71 12.86 25.10
N ILE A 653 -6.01 13.94 24.78
CA ILE A 653 -5.59 14.96 25.76
C ILE A 653 -6.43 16.19 25.52
N LEU A 654 -7.16 16.62 26.56
CA LEU A 654 -7.98 17.81 26.51
C LEU A 654 -7.14 19.09 26.60
N GLY A 655 -7.73 20.25 26.29
CA GLY A 655 -7.04 21.55 26.31
C GLY A 655 -6.47 21.95 27.68
N ASN A 656 -6.99 21.39 28.76
CA ASN A 656 -6.49 21.57 30.12
C ASN A 656 -5.33 20.59 30.50
N GLY A 657 -4.91 19.75 29.58
CA GLY A 657 -3.85 18.74 29.77
C GLY A 657 -4.32 17.44 30.42
N THR A 658 -5.61 17.30 30.74
CA THR A 658 -6.15 16.03 31.28
C THR A 658 -6.39 15.00 30.15
N VAL A 659 -6.27 13.71 30.51
CA VAL A 659 -6.59 12.62 29.57
C VAL A 659 -8.07 12.29 29.68
N ALA A 660 -8.76 12.22 28.55
CA ALA A 660 -10.14 11.76 28.47
C ALA A 660 -10.20 10.47 27.62
N MET A 661 -11.01 9.50 28.08
CA MET A 661 -11.21 8.23 27.39
C MET A 661 -12.38 8.34 26.41
N ILE A 662 -12.20 7.82 25.19
CA ILE A 662 -13.21 7.83 24.14
C ILE A 662 -13.99 6.52 24.19
N LEU A 663 -15.31 6.61 24.29
CA LEU A 663 -16.17 5.43 24.40
C LEU A 663 -16.36 4.73 23.06
N ASP A 664 -16.28 3.42 23.08
CA ASP A 664 -16.82 2.53 22.05
C ASP A 664 -18.25 2.13 22.49
N VAL A 665 -19.25 2.82 21.94
CA VAL A 665 -20.65 2.62 22.33
C VAL A 665 -21.10 1.18 22.09
N SER A 666 -20.73 0.57 20.97
CA SER A 666 -21.04 -0.83 20.66
C SER A 666 -20.37 -1.78 21.65
N GLY A 667 -19.10 -1.57 21.96
CA GLY A 667 -18.36 -2.36 22.96
C GLY A 667 -18.90 -2.22 24.38
N VAL A 668 -19.42 -1.04 24.74
CA VAL A 668 -20.11 -0.82 26.04
C VAL A 668 -21.41 -1.64 26.10
N ILE A 669 -22.22 -1.61 25.04
CA ILE A 669 -23.48 -2.38 24.94
C ILE A 669 -23.20 -3.88 25.04
N ASP A 670 -22.21 -4.37 24.34
CA ASP A 670 -21.84 -5.80 24.36
C ASP A 670 -21.32 -6.23 25.73
N THR A 671 -20.51 -5.41 26.39
CA THR A 671 -20.01 -5.66 27.75
C THR A 671 -21.16 -5.75 28.73
N PHE A 672 -22.16 -4.88 28.61
CA PHE A 672 -23.36 -4.90 29.45
C PHE A 672 -24.22 -6.15 29.24
N GLN A 673 -24.39 -6.61 27.99
CA GLN A 673 -25.19 -7.80 27.64
C GLN A 673 -24.46 -9.12 27.98
N GLY A 674 -23.13 -9.15 27.83
CA GLY A 674 -22.28 -10.35 28.13
C GLY A 674 -21.99 -10.53 29.63
N GLY A 675 -22.15 -9.51 30.41
CA GLY A 675 -21.93 -9.51 31.86
C GLY A 675 -23.14 -9.99 32.66
N ASN A 676 -23.17 -11.30 32.97
CA ASN A 676 -24.02 -11.81 34.05
C ASN A 676 -23.46 -11.23 35.38
N PRO A 677 -24.16 -10.37 36.15
CA PRO A 677 -23.61 -9.67 37.33
C PRO A 677 -23.29 -10.57 38.54
N GLY A 678 -23.27 -11.90 38.35
CA GLY A 678 -23.15 -12.88 39.43
C GLY A 678 -21.76 -13.54 39.61
N LYS A 679 -20.74 -13.32 38.77
CA LYS A 679 -19.50 -14.10 38.82
C LYS A 679 -18.16 -13.35 38.94
N THR A 680 -18.13 -12.04 39.09
CA THR A 680 -16.85 -11.28 39.06
C THR A 680 -16.37 -10.82 40.45
N LYS A 681 -16.85 -11.34 41.55
CA LYS A 681 -16.41 -10.92 42.91
C LYS A 681 -15.35 -11.79 43.58
N SER A 682 -14.64 -12.70 42.86
CA SER A 682 -13.72 -13.61 43.60
C SER A 682 -12.24 -13.63 43.11
N ASN A 683 -11.85 -13.00 42.02
CA ASN A 683 -10.49 -13.17 41.52
C ASN A 683 -9.64 -11.89 41.28
N SER A 684 -10.19 -10.69 41.44
CA SER A 684 -9.44 -9.46 41.20
C SER A 684 -8.69 -8.91 42.43
N GLN A 685 -9.06 -9.34 43.62
CA GLN A 685 -8.47 -8.83 44.88
C GLN A 685 -7.18 -9.56 45.30
N LYS A 686 -6.83 -10.68 44.62
CA LYS A 686 -5.60 -11.45 44.92
C LYS A 686 -4.40 -11.16 44.02
N LYS A 687 -4.55 -10.26 43.01
CA LYS A 687 -3.47 -9.93 42.07
C LYS A 687 -2.90 -8.52 42.23
N ILE A 688 -3.46 -7.69 43.08
CA ILE A 688 -2.94 -6.31 43.30
C ILE A 688 -1.90 -6.27 44.43
N ASP A 689 -1.93 -7.22 45.35
CA ASP A 689 -0.97 -7.26 46.51
C ASP A 689 0.39 -7.91 46.19
N THR A 690 0.63 -8.40 44.94
CA THR A 690 1.90 -9.07 44.58
C THR A 690 2.74 -8.23 43.58
N ALA A 691 2.35 -7.00 43.23
CA ALA A 691 3.09 -6.12 42.35
C ALA A 691 3.62 -4.85 43.03
N ALA A 692 3.61 -4.83 44.40
CA ALA A 692 4.20 -3.77 45.19
C ALA A 692 5.08 -4.36 46.32
N ALA A 693 6.03 -5.25 45.91
CA ALA A 693 7.17 -5.67 46.73
C ALA A 693 8.40 -5.83 45.84
#